data_64879696039131ba2b2146168657ecf2
#
_entry.id   64879696039131ba2b2146168657ecf2
#
_cell.length_a   1.000
_cell.length_b   1.000
_cell.length_c   1.000
_cell.angle_alpha   90.00
_cell.angle_beta   90.00
_cell.angle_gamma   90.00
#
_symmetry.space_group_name_H-M   'P 1'
#
loop_
_entity.id
_entity.type
_entity.pdbx_description
1 polymer ?
#
loop_
_entity_poly.entity_id
_entity_poly.type
_entity_poly.pdbx_seq_one_letter_code
_entity_poly.pdbx_strand_id
1 'polypeptide(L)'
;MNNTYSDEMTESIRRALVADNRFEFRREGDFLRQGICPNCGKKTCYIKLSDPYRVSCDRLNKCGWSASTRDLYRDLFESLSRRIRPTKENPNATADAYMRDIRGFNLDKIRGMYRQGAVYIEATGQYFPAVEVSIGPDVVWKRIIDAEGVKANDGKKAKIHGSYKDTGWIPPGMTFDKGDTIWITEGIFKSMAFLHIGKKAISGLSAINLPRNIIKANAGKRIRWIIALDADRAGEVNSRKFHAELEELKEIVFVAFPAPDDGDWDDLYRAGKLDEHYLQQSIRRGFQTLANTPGEYAFFLWSDRKQNYLVFDFRGALYHCEVSASRDKLPNYPQNGRYDLEKKYLLAGLSSFRDCSELVKICECNPRAVYTQHERETGRRSAVFHITFSDSRRAPRLMELEGNALRTADTFNNELLKTSVYYAFTGDNTDLKLLRARWAESGQREVTVIPYSGYEHETEIYAFSEFAYRHGEYQEVNDYGYFDFNGTCLKTTHKTLDLVERERIGQLPENFFSDFIKVFGPNGLVLLGWWTGTLFAEQLRKKQASWCFMEFTGERGAGKSTLLRLLWKMTGVVKDQEGLDPNKNSDVGFFRLMAQYSNLPIVLLEADGVMSDSGKSKGFNFNRLKEFYNFGAPTRTVAAFTNGLELRQDIFRGGLLVSQNNEIVGTEDGALLSRFVSCRCTKEHFTPETRLLAEKFEQFTAAELGGYLHAVLSREPEFWEAYQANYKAARNEFARRNSQGTVKDDRVLKCHAQVAGWIRTLSLLFGATPEFGDAVGRALDLLWERAEAKQRRLSGEHPMLETFWSNFDYINHARKKENGGDPEILNHSSNPGMIAIQFADYTANCKRFFLEVPPEQELRVLFPNSRTYKYLEKKPVKSRLENRSIRCYVFLREHSDS
;
A
#
# COMPACT_ATOMS: atom_id res chain seq x y z
N MET A 1 10.99 25.94 -28.68
CA MET A 1 9.57 26.15 -29.05
C MET A 1 8.86 26.64 -27.78
N ASN A 2 8.21 27.79 -27.87
CA ASN A 2 7.49 28.36 -26.72
C ASN A 2 6.19 27.58 -26.56
N ASN A 3 6.14 26.65 -25.62
CA ASN A 3 4.91 26.00 -25.18
C ASN A 3 4.19 26.95 -24.21
N THR A 4 3.62 28.02 -24.72
CA THR A 4 2.98 29.05 -23.91
C THR A 4 1.57 28.59 -23.53
N TYR A 5 1.32 28.43 -22.24
CA TYR A 5 -0.05 28.32 -21.70
C TYR A 5 -0.83 29.60 -21.97
N SER A 6 -2.16 29.56 -21.85
CA SER A 6 -2.97 30.79 -21.84
C SER A 6 -2.57 31.68 -20.66
N ASP A 7 -2.80 32.96 -20.77
CA ASP A 7 -2.47 33.94 -19.71
C ASP A 7 -3.15 33.56 -18.39
N GLU A 8 -4.40 33.10 -18.44
CA GLU A 8 -5.17 32.63 -17.27
C GLU A 8 -4.57 31.39 -16.64
N MET A 9 -4.17 30.40 -17.45
CA MET A 9 -3.52 29.16 -16.97
C MET A 9 -2.13 29.49 -16.41
N THR A 10 -1.38 30.33 -17.08
CA THR A 10 -0.06 30.80 -16.64
C THR A 10 -0.14 31.46 -15.26
N GLU A 11 -1.13 32.32 -15.05
CA GLU A 11 -1.32 33.00 -13.76
C GLU A 11 -1.76 32.00 -12.66
N SER A 12 -2.59 31.01 -12.99
CA SER A 12 -3.01 29.96 -12.05
C SER A 12 -1.82 29.07 -11.62
N ILE A 13 -0.96 28.71 -12.57
CA ILE A 13 0.25 27.92 -12.29
C ILE A 13 1.24 28.75 -11.46
N ARG A 14 1.40 30.06 -11.75
CA ARG A 14 2.26 30.97 -10.96
C ARG A 14 1.82 31.00 -9.49
N ARG A 15 0.51 31.14 -9.24
CA ARG A 15 -0.04 31.14 -7.88
C ARG A 15 0.20 29.81 -7.19
N ALA A 16 -0.01 28.70 -7.87
CA ALA A 16 0.23 27.37 -7.32
C ALA A 16 1.72 27.17 -6.97
N LEU A 17 2.65 27.54 -7.87
CA LEU A 17 4.09 27.44 -7.64
C LEU A 17 4.58 28.27 -6.45
N VAL A 18 4.04 29.49 -6.27
CA VAL A 18 4.40 30.37 -5.16
C VAL A 18 3.85 29.86 -3.83
N ALA A 19 2.66 29.22 -3.84
CA ALA A 19 2.03 28.66 -2.66
C ALA A 19 2.55 27.26 -2.28
N ASP A 20 3.36 26.64 -3.13
CA ASP A 20 3.81 25.25 -2.93
C ASP A 20 5.02 25.16 -2.00
N ASN A 21 4.75 24.81 -0.75
CA ASN A 21 5.76 24.65 0.30
C ASN A 21 6.74 23.48 0.05
N ARG A 22 6.48 22.60 -0.92
CA ARG A 22 7.41 21.50 -1.27
C ARG A 22 8.71 22.01 -1.87
N PHE A 23 8.64 23.14 -2.58
CA PHE A 23 9.81 23.71 -3.28
C PHE A 23 10.47 24.85 -2.50
N GLU A 24 9.75 25.62 -1.70
CA GLU A 24 10.27 26.82 -1.00
C GLU A 24 11.04 27.77 -1.93
N PHE A 25 10.51 28.05 -3.11
CA PHE A 25 11.16 28.88 -4.12
C PHE A 25 11.43 30.30 -3.64
N ARG A 26 12.53 30.88 -4.13
CA ARG A 26 12.79 32.34 -4.07
C ARG A 26 12.53 32.97 -5.42
N ARG A 27 11.83 34.11 -5.43
CA ARG A 27 11.59 34.86 -6.67
C ARG A 27 12.79 35.73 -7.00
N GLU A 28 13.32 35.56 -8.22
CA GLU A 28 14.42 36.34 -8.78
C GLU A 28 14.02 36.85 -10.18
N GLY A 29 13.39 38.02 -10.25
CA GLY A 29 12.87 38.56 -11.50
C GLY A 29 11.79 37.70 -12.13
N ASP A 30 12.04 37.22 -13.36
CA ASP A 30 11.14 36.32 -14.10
C ASP A 30 11.34 34.83 -13.78
N PHE A 31 12.10 34.52 -12.72
CA PHE A 31 12.34 33.13 -12.29
C PHE A 31 11.94 32.90 -10.84
N LEU A 32 11.50 31.70 -10.57
CA LEU A 32 11.55 31.09 -9.25
C LEU A 32 12.80 30.22 -9.21
N ARG A 33 13.67 30.41 -8.23
CA ARG A 33 14.95 29.70 -8.09
C ARG A 33 15.18 29.20 -6.69
N GLN A 34 16.28 28.49 -6.48
CA GLN A 34 16.66 27.91 -5.19
C GLN A 34 15.57 27.00 -4.57
N GLY A 35 14.72 26.40 -5.41
CA GLY A 35 13.71 25.47 -4.96
C GLY A 35 14.32 24.15 -4.47
N ILE A 36 13.76 23.57 -3.42
CA ILE A 36 14.15 22.24 -2.92
C ILE A 36 13.78 21.20 -3.98
N CYS A 37 14.78 20.47 -4.46
CA CYS A 37 14.54 19.41 -5.44
C CYS A 37 13.96 18.16 -4.76
N PRO A 38 12.80 17.64 -5.18
CA PRO A 38 12.20 16.45 -4.59
C PRO A 38 13.06 15.18 -4.68
N ASN A 39 13.94 15.12 -5.68
CA ASN A 39 14.81 13.96 -5.90
C ASN A 39 16.11 14.01 -5.11
N CYS A 40 16.80 15.16 -5.04
CA CYS A 40 18.11 15.23 -4.39
C CYS A 40 18.13 16.08 -3.12
N GLY A 41 17.01 16.67 -2.68
CA GLY A 41 16.88 17.49 -1.47
C GLY A 41 17.68 18.79 -1.45
N LYS A 42 18.33 19.17 -2.56
CA LYS A 42 19.15 20.41 -2.64
C LYS A 42 18.32 21.58 -3.16
N LYS A 43 18.67 22.81 -2.74
CA LYS A 43 18.02 24.05 -3.20
C LYS A 43 18.52 24.44 -4.60
N THR A 44 18.12 23.67 -5.61
CA THR A 44 18.64 23.74 -6.99
C THR A 44 17.54 23.71 -8.05
N CYS A 45 16.26 23.66 -7.66
CA CYS A 45 15.17 23.73 -8.62
C CYS A 45 14.91 25.18 -9.06
N TYR A 46 14.54 25.30 -10.33
CA TYR A 46 14.17 26.58 -10.93
C TYR A 46 13.04 26.41 -11.95
N ILE A 47 12.32 27.51 -12.21
CA ILE A 47 11.31 27.62 -13.26
C ILE A 47 11.18 29.07 -13.71
N LYS A 48 10.89 29.30 -14.99
CA LYS A 48 10.64 30.60 -15.54
C LYS A 48 9.18 31.00 -15.41
N LEU A 49 8.86 32.16 -14.85
CA LEU A 49 7.49 32.59 -14.59
C LEU A 49 6.72 33.02 -15.85
N SER A 50 7.42 33.57 -16.85
CA SER A 50 6.80 33.96 -18.14
C SER A 50 6.41 32.72 -18.97
N ASP A 51 7.05 31.58 -18.74
CA ASP A 51 6.73 30.29 -19.38
C ASP A 51 6.86 29.16 -18.34
N PRO A 52 5.87 29.02 -17.42
CA PRO A 52 5.98 28.09 -16.30
C PRO A 52 5.56 26.66 -16.69
N TYR A 53 6.23 26.10 -17.69
CA TYR A 53 5.91 24.78 -18.23
C TYR A 53 6.54 23.62 -17.44
N ARG A 54 7.78 23.79 -16.95
CA ARG A 54 8.55 22.70 -16.33
C ARG A 54 9.44 23.21 -15.21
N VAL A 55 9.33 22.58 -14.05
CA VAL A 55 10.30 22.74 -12.95
C VAL A 55 11.48 21.82 -13.22
N SER A 56 12.71 22.35 -13.15
CA SER A 56 13.93 21.59 -13.42
C SER A 56 14.96 21.78 -12.33
N CYS A 57 15.73 20.73 -12.02
CA CYS A 57 16.91 20.80 -11.16
C CYS A 57 18.12 21.18 -12.03
N ASP A 58 18.91 22.20 -11.63
CA ASP A 58 20.09 22.66 -12.38
C ASP A 58 21.28 21.67 -12.33
N ARG A 59 21.23 20.67 -11.46
CA ARG A 59 22.25 19.62 -11.35
C ARG A 59 22.07 18.53 -12.41
N LEU A 60 22.06 18.90 -13.68
CA LEU A 60 21.78 18.03 -14.82
C LEU A 60 22.58 16.71 -14.79
N ASN A 61 23.89 16.79 -14.55
CA ASN A 61 24.79 15.63 -14.56
C ASN A 61 24.77 14.78 -13.27
N LYS A 62 24.06 15.22 -12.22
CA LYS A 62 24.05 14.54 -10.91
C LYS A 62 22.65 14.16 -10.43
N CYS A 63 21.62 14.82 -10.91
CA CYS A 63 20.25 14.64 -10.49
C CYS A 63 19.29 14.51 -11.68
N GLY A 64 19.35 15.44 -12.64
CA GLY A 64 18.54 15.45 -13.87
C GLY A 64 17.01 15.53 -13.66
N TRP A 65 16.56 15.71 -12.41
CA TRP A 65 15.13 15.73 -12.11
C TRP A 65 14.45 16.91 -12.77
N SER A 66 13.30 16.62 -13.40
CA SER A 66 12.40 17.66 -13.89
C SER A 66 10.98 17.12 -13.96
N ALA A 67 10.00 17.99 -13.73
CA ALA A 67 8.59 17.66 -13.83
C ALA A 67 7.82 18.76 -14.55
N SER A 68 6.81 18.41 -15.36
CA SER A 68 5.93 19.42 -15.95
C SER A 68 5.01 20.00 -14.87
N THR A 69 4.64 21.26 -14.99
CA THR A 69 3.69 21.88 -14.06
C THR A 69 2.31 21.25 -14.15
N ARG A 70 1.98 20.64 -15.27
CA ARG A 70 0.79 19.81 -15.41
C ARG A 70 0.79 18.58 -14.51
N ASP A 71 1.92 17.88 -14.39
CA ASP A 71 2.04 16.70 -13.52
C ASP A 71 2.08 17.09 -12.05
N LEU A 72 2.63 18.25 -11.73
CA LEU A 72 2.71 18.79 -10.37
C LEU A 72 1.37 19.33 -9.84
N TYR A 73 0.52 19.88 -10.72
CA TYR A 73 -0.74 20.56 -10.39
C TYR A 73 -1.89 20.04 -11.25
N ARG A 74 -2.12 18.73 -11.24
CA ARG A 74 -3.15 18.05 -12.06
C ARG A 74 -4.55 18.64 -11.90
N ASP A 75 -4.90 19.03 -10.68
CA ASP A 75 -6.17 19.65 -10.32
C ASP A 75 -6.46 20.95 -11.10
N LEU A 76 -5.43 21.74 -11.45
CA LEU A 76 -5.59 22.91 -12.29
C LEU A 76 -6.07 22.59 -13.72
N PHE A 77 -5.83 21.35 -14.17
CA PHE A 77 -6.13 20.89 -15.52
C PHE A 77 -7.36 19.96 -15.60
N GLU A 78 -7.85 19.44 -14.47
CA GLU A 78 -8.93 18.45 -14.45
C GLU A 78 -10.33 19.04 -14.77
N SER A 79 -10.59 20.28 -14.44
CA SER A 79 -11.88 20.96 -14.64
C SER A 79 -11.80 22.14 -15.62
N LEU A 80 -11.10 21.93 -16.74
CA LEU A 80 -10.83 23.00 -17.72
C LEU A 80 -12.10 23.68 -18.24
N SER A 81 -13.17 22.92 -18.50
CA SER A 81 -14.42 23.45 -19.05
C SER A 81 -15.21 24.32 -18.06
N ARG A 82 -15.02 24.13 -16.76
CA ARG A 82 -15.65 24.97 -15.73
C ARG A 82 -14.98 26.34 -15.63
N ARG A 83 -13.69 26.41 -15.98
CA ARG A 83 -12.84 27.61 -15.89
C ARG A 83 -12.89 28.43 -17.18
N ILE A 84 -12.80 27.77 -18.33
CA ILE A 84 -12.77 28.39 -19.65
C ILE A 84 -14.00 27.93 -20.44
N ARG A 85 -15.01 28.78 -20.54
CA ARG A 85 -16.30 28.49 -21.21
C ARG A 85 -16.34 29.11 -22.60
N PRO A 86 -16.98 28.43 -23.58
CA PRO A 86 -17.25 29.05 -24.88
C PRO A 86 -18.07 30.33 -24.74
N THR A 87 -17.73 31.34 -25.50
CA THR A 87 -18.49 32.61 -25.63
C THR A 87 -18.93 32.82 -27.08
N LYS A 88 -19.73 33.81 -27.32
CA LYS A 88 -20.13 34.15 -28.70
C LYS A 88 -18.94 34.62 -29.54
N GLU A 89 -18.01 35.34 -28.91
CA GLU A 89 -16.77 35.86 -29.53
C GLU A 89 -15.73 34.75 -29.72
N ASN A 90 -15.69 33.78 -28.81
CA ASN A 90 -14.81 32.61 -28.90
C ASN A 90 -15.59 31.30 -28.65
N PRO A 91 -16.27 30.77 -29.66
CA PRO A 91 -17.08 29.55 -29.53
C PRO A 91 -16.24 28.29 -29.29
N ASN A 92 -14.93 28.33 -29.54
CA ASN A 92 -14.00 27.22 -29.34
C ASN A 92 -13.16 27.32 -28.06
N ALA A 93 -13.42 28.27 -27.17
CA ALA A 93 -12.55 28.62 -26.04
C ALA A 93 -12.03 27.42 -25.23
N THR A 94 -12.92 26.47 -24.85
CA THR A 94 -12.54 25.28 -24.07
C THR A 94 -11.70 24.31 -24.91
N ALA A 95 -12.06 24.08 -26.16
CA ALA A 95 -11.30 23.23 -27.08
C ALA A 95 -9.92 23.84 -27.38
N ASP A 96 -9.85 25.15 -27.62
CA ASP A 96 -8.59 25.88 -27.85
C ASP A 96 -7.66 25.78 -26.63
N ALA A 97 -8.21 26.00 -25.44
CA ALA A 97 -7.46 25.82 -24.19
C ALA A 97 -6.97 24.39 -24.03
N TYR A 98 -7.80 23.39 -24.30
CA TYR A 98 -7.38 21.99 -24.25
C TYR A 98 -6.25 21.69 -25.23
N MET A 99 -6.39 22.12 -26.49
CA MET A 99 -5.38 21.89 -27.52
C MET A 99 -4.06 22.60 -27.22
N ARG A 100 -4.11 23.84 -26.71
CA ARG A 100 -2.93 24.61 -26.35
C ARG A 100 -2.33 24.18 -25.00
N ASP A 101 -3.13 24.20 -23.92
CA ASP A 101 -2.62 24.09 -22.56
C ASP A 101 -2.42 22.62 -22.15
N ILE A 102 -3.27 21.71 -22.65
CA ILE A 102 -3.19 20.30 -22.33
C ILE A 102 -2.36 19.51 -23.37
N ARG A 103 -2.47 19.84 -24.65
CA ARG A 103 -1.79 19.12 -25.71
C ARG A 103 -0.50 19.80 -26.20
N GLY A 104 -0.29 21.06 -25.85
CA GLY A 104 0.92 21.81 -26.21
C GLY A 104 0.97 22.20 -27.70
N PHE A 105 -0.17 22.21 -28.39
CA PHE A 105 -0.21 22.53 -29.80
C PHE A 105 -0.26 24.05 -30.07
N ASN A 106 0.45 24.50 -31.08
CA ASN A 106 0.29 25.85 -31.60
C ASN A 106 -1.02 25.93 -32.40
N LEU A 107 -1.99 26.73 -31.92
CA LEU A 107 -3.31 26.83 -32.48
C LEU A 107 -3.32 27.34 -33.94
N ASP A 108 -2.39 28.21 -34.32
CA ASP A 108 -2.31 28.71 -35.67
C ASP A 108 -2.01 27.61 -36.71
N LYS A 109 -1.27 26.58 -36.31
CA LYS A 109 -0.94 25.45 -37.18
C LYS A 109 -2.08 24.45 -37.37
N ILE A 110 -3.06 24.44 -36.44
CA ILE A 110 -4.17 23.48 -36.44
C ILE A 110 -5.53 24.17 -36.53
N ARG A 111 -5.54 25.47 -36.87
CA ARG A 111 -6.77 26.26 -37.05
C ARG A 111 -7.66 25.61 -38.11
N GLY A 112 -8.93 25.41 -37.78
CA GLY A 112 -9.92 24.78 -38.70
C GLY A 112 -9.84 23.25 -38.75
N MET A 113 -8.91 22.60 -38.05
CA MET A 113 -8.84 21.14 -37.99
C MET A 113 -9.75 20.54 -36.93
N TYR A 114 -10.27 21.37 -36.01
CA TYR A 114 -11.18 20.93 -34.93
C TYR A 114 -12.17 22.04 -34.59
N ARG A 115 -13.19 21.69 -33.80
CA ARG A 115 -14.14 22.63 -33.22
C ARG A 115 -14.55 22.20 -31.81
N GLN A 116 -15.18 23.12 -31.08
CA GLN A 116 -15.85 22.80 -29.82
C GLN A 116 -17.04 21.89 -30.09
N GLY A 117 -17.13 20.78 -29.39
CA GLY A 117 -18.22 19.85 -29.43
C GLY A 117 -18.63 19.39 -28.05
N ALA A 118 -19.54 18.42 -28.01
CA ALA A 118 -19.93 17.74 -26.77
C ALA A 118 -20.19 16.26 -27.03
N VAL A 119 -20.01 15.44 -25.98
CA VAL A 119 -20.31 14.01 -25.96
C VAL A 119 -21.44 13.77 -24.97
N TYR A 120 -22.54 13.16 -25.44
CA TYR A 120 -23.59 12.68 -24.57
C TYR A 120 -23.20 11.32 -24.00
N ILE A 121 -23.32 11.18 -22.65
CA ILE A 121 -23.03 9.93 -21.94
C ILE A 121 -24.33 9.44 -21.30
N GLU A 122 -24.82 8.31 -21.80
CA GLU A 122 -26.11 7.72 -21.40
C GLU A 122 -26.13 7.37 -19.89
N ALA A 123 -25.02 6.86 -19.34
CA ALA A 123 -24.92 6.48 -17.94
C ALA A 123 -25.20 7.64 -16.96
N THR A 124 -24.96 8.88 -17.37
CA THR A 124 -25.16 10.07 -16.53
C THR A 124 -26.29 10.99 -17.05
N GLY A 125 -26.79 10.76 -18.26
CA GLY A 125 -27.78 11.62 -18.91
C GLY A 125 -27.27 13.02 -19.22
N GLN A 126 -25.95 13.23 -19.30
CA GLN A 126 -25.34 14.56 -19.41
C GLN A 126 -24.44 14.70 -20.62
N TYR A 127 -24.26 15.95 -21.07
CA TYR A 127 -23.31 16.33 -22.11
C TYR A 127 -22.01 16.80 -21.49
N PHE A 128 -20.88 16.25 -21.95
CA PHE A 128 -19.54 16.68 -21.54
C PHE A 128 -18.83 17.39 -22.71
N PRO A 129 -18.09 18.47 -22.43
CA PRO A 129 -17.34 19.20 -23.44
C PRO A 129 -16.29 18.33 -24.14
N ALA A 130 -16.16 18.49 -25.43
CA ALA A 130 -15.24 17.69 -26.24
C ALA A 130 -14.59 18.53 -27.35
N VAL A 131 -13.38 18.12 -27.74
CA VAL A 131 -12.77 18.53 -29.03
C VAL A 131 -13.37 17.62 -30.11
N GLU A 132 -14.01 18.23 -31.08
CA GLU A 132 -14.65 17.51 -32.19
C GLU A 132 -13.83 17.70 -33.48
N VAL A 133 -13.57 16.58 -34.17
CA VAL A 133 -12.86 16.55 -35.45
C VAL A 133 -13.73 15.80 -36.48
N SER A 134 -14.02 16.43 -37.60
CA SER A 134 -14.69 15.81 -38.71
C SER A 134 -13.71 14.94 -39.53
N ILE A 135 -14.11 13.70 -39.82
CA ILE A 135 -13.31 12.75 -40.60
C ILE A 135 -13.89 12.64 -42.00
N GLY A 136 -15.21 12.75 -42.14
CA GLY A 136 -15.96 12.70 -43.35
C GLY A 136 -17.38 13.20 -43.15
N PRO A 137 -18.27 13.11 -44.15
CA PRO A 137 -19.63 13.64 -44.04
C PRO A 137 -20.40 13.09 -42.84
N ASP A 138 -20.26 11.79 -42.57
CA ASP A 138 -21.02 11.10 -41.51
C ASP A 138 -20.17 10.54 -40.40
N VAL A 139 -18.84 10.88 -40.35
CA VAL A 139 -17.91 10.34 -39.37
C VAL A 139 -17.29 11.47 -38.59
N VAL A 140 -17.53 11.44 -37.28
CA VAL A 140 -17.01 12.46 -36.33
C VAL A 140 -16.33 11.80 -35.17
N TRP A 141 -15.11 12.26 -34.88
CA TRP A 141 -14.36 11.87 -33.70
C TRP A 141 -14.45 12.97 -32.65
N LYS A 142 -14.71 12.57 -31.39
CA LYS A 142 -14.86 13.48 -30.26
C LYS A 142 -13.99 13.07 -29.11
N ARG A 143 -13.13 13.96 -28.63
CA ARG A 143 -12.27 13.78 -27.47
C ARG A 143 -12.84 14.49 -26.27
N ILE A 144 -13.21 13.77 -25.21
CA ILE A 144 -13.71 14.34 -23.96
C ILE A 144 -12.59 15.14 -23.30
N ILE A 145 -12.90 16.36 -22.86
CA ILE A 145 -11.92 17.29 -22.29
C ILE A 145 -11.71 17.03 -20.80
N ASP A 146 -12.79 16.93 -20.02
CA ASP A 146 -12.74 16.87 -18.58
C ASP A 146 -12.64 15.41 -18.06
N ALA A 147 -11.89 15.20 -16.96
CA ALA A 147 -11.71 13.89 -16.34
C ALA A 147 -13.03 13.28 -15.85
N GLU A 148 -13.97 14.12 -15.37
CA GLU A 148 -15.30 13.70 -14.95
C GLU A 148 -16.07 13.01 -16.09
N GLY A 149 -16.04 13.59 -17.30
CA GLY A 149 -16.64 13.00 -18.47
C GLY A 149 -15.96 11.72 -18.95
N VAL A 150 -14.63 11.63 -18.81
CA VAL A 150 -13.88 10.40 -19.09
C VAL A 150 -14.29 9.29 -18.11
N LYS A 151 -14.39 9.60 -16.83
CA LYS A 151 -14.86 8.65 -15.80
C LYS A 151 -16.28 8.17 -16.07
N ALA A 152 -17.19 9.10 -16.44
CA ALA A 152 -18.57 8.76 -16.80
C ALA A 152 -18.67 7.92 -18.07
N ASN A 153 -17.66 7.90 -18.93
CA ASN A 153 -17.57 7.13 -20.17
C ASN A 153 -16.69 5.86 -20.01
N ASP A 154 -16.74 5.21 -18.85
CA ASP A 154 -15.98 3.99 -18.54
C ASP A 154 -14.47 4.13 -18.80
N GLY A 155 -13.90 5.28 -18.49
CA GLY A 155 -12.47 5.57 -18.72
C GLY A 155 -12.09 5.83 -20.19
N LYS A 156 -13.02 5.69 -21.13
CA LYS A 156 -12.78 5.93 -22.56
C LYS A 156 -12.68 7.41 -22.86
N LYS A 157 -11.52 7.82 -23.31
CA LYS A 157 -11.17 9.24 -23.54
C LYS A 157 -11.80 9.83 -24.81
N ALA A 158 -12.26 9.01 -25.75
CA ALA A 158 -12.82 9.48 -27.03
C ALA A 158 -14.01 8.61 -27.45
N LYS A 159 -14.89 9.20 -28.29
CA LYS A 159 -16.02 8.52 -28.93
C LYS A 159 -16.02 8.84 -30.41
N ILE A 160 -16.29 7.83 -31.26
CA ILE A 160 -16.40 7.99 -32.72
C ILE A 160 -17.87 7.72 -33.10
N HIS A 161 -18.43 8.63 -33.85
CA HIS A 161 -19.75 8.47 -34.45
C HIS A 161 -19.56 8.15 -35.92
N GLY A 162 -20.28 7.15 -36.43
CA GLY A 162 -20.16 6.66 -37.78
C GLY A 162 -19.13 5.56 -37.98
N SER A 163 -19.11 4.93 -39.17
CA SER A 163 -18.16 3.85 -39.49
C SER A 163 -16.91 4.42 -40.11
N TYR A 164 -15.75 4.07 -39.55
CA TYR A 164 -14.43 4.53 -40.01
C TYR A 164 -13.56 3.41 -40.63
N LYS A 165 -14.13 2.24 -40.85
CA LYS A 165 -13.39 1.12 -41.43
C LYS A 165 -12.81 1.51 -42.80
N ASP A 166 -11.52 1.18 -42.99
CA ASP A 166 -10.73 1.47 -44.20
C ASP A 166 -10.58 2.97 -44.55
N THR A 167 -11.06 3.89 -43.68
CA THR A 167 -10.91 5.33 -43.82
C THR A 167 -9.96 5.88 -42.74
N GLY A 168 -9.68 7.19 -42.79
CA GLY A 168 -8.85 7.86 -41.81
C GLY A 168 -9.05 9.36 -41.84
N TRP A 169 -8.46 10.05 -40.88
CA TRP A 169 -8.46 11.48 -40.86
C TRP A 169 -7.32 12.03 -41.71
N ILE A 170 -7.66 12.92 -42.63
CA ILE A 170 -6.73 13.71 -43.43
C ILE A 170 -6.81 15.15 -42.94
N PRO A 171 -5.69 15.79 -42.59
CA PRO A 171 -5.69 17.23 -42.27
C PRO A 171 -6.30 18.06 -43.36
N PRO A 172 -7.19 19.03 -43.07
CA PRO A 172 -7.79 19.92 -44.08
C PRO A 172 -6.70 20.62 -44.91
N GLY A 173 -6.86 20.63 -46.24
CA GLY A 173 -5.94 21.24 -47.20
C GLY A 173 -4.67 20.43 -47.48
N MET A 174 -4.49 19.24 -46.91
CA MET A 174 -3.33 18.39 -47.21
C MET A 174 -3.46 17.76 -48.62
N THR A 175 -2.42 17.89 -49.41
CA THR A 175 -2.29 17.30 -50.74
C THR A 175 -1.34 16.10 -50.69
N PHE A 176 -1.56 15.16 -51.63
CA PHE A 176 -0.73 13.98 -51.82
C PHE A 176 0.00 14.11 -53.18
N ASP A 177 1.29 14.43 -53.10
CA ASP A 177 2.12 14.66 -54.28
C ASP A 177 3.00 13.44 -54.55
N LYS A 178 3.47 13.30 -55.80
CA LYS A 178 4.34 12.21 -56.19
C LYS A 178 5.65 12.19 -55.38
N GLY A 179 5.92 11.08 -54.72
CA GLY A 179 7.13 10.92 -53.92
C GLY A 179 7.05 11.45 -52.52
N ASP A 180 5.88 11.90 -52.05
CA ASP A 180 5.65 12.31 -50.69
C ASP A 180 6.00 11.24 -49.65
N THR A 181 6.32 11.68 -48.44
CA THR A 181 6.41 10.82 -47.27
C THR A 181 5.25 11.12 -46.33
N ILE A 182 4.39 10.14 -46.09
CA ILE A 182 3.17 10.26 -45.30
C ILE A 182 3.26 9.33 -44.08
N TRP A 183 3.13 9.91 -42.91
CA TRP A 183 3.09 9.16 -41.65
C TRP A 183 1.64 8.73 -41.33
N ILE A 184 1.45 7.46 -41.01
CA ILE A 184 0.14 6.91 -40.62
C ILE A 184 0.19 6.64 -39.12
N THR A 185 -0.54 7.43 -38.34
CA THR A 185 -0.58 7.29 -36.89
C THR A 185 -1.87 6.67 -36.40
N GLU A 186 -1.86 6.17 -35.18
CA GLU A 186 -3.04 5.58 -34.54
C GLU A 186 -4.10 6.64 -34.23
N GLY A 187 -3.72 7.82 -33.77
CA GLY A 187 -4.63 8.85 -33.28
C GLY A 187 -4.43 10.21 -33.94
N ILE A 188 -5.51 11.02 -34.00
CA ILE A 188 -5.52 12.35 -34.63
C ILE A 188 -4.51 13.29 -34.00
N PHE A 189 -4.37 13.33 -32.68
CA PHE A 189 -3.41 14.20 -32.00
C PHE A 189 -1.96 13.82 -32.31
N LYS A 190 -1.68 12.53 -32.49
CA LYS A 190 -0.38 12.07 -32.93
C LYS A 190 -0.06 12.59 -34.35
N SER A 191 -1.02 12.53 -35.27
CA SER A 191 -0.87 13.16 -36.60
C SER A 191 -0.63 14.67 -36.50
N MET A 192 -1.37 15.37 -35.63
CA MET A 192 -1.15 16.80 -35.39
C MET A 192 0.27 17.11 -34.84
N ALA A 193 0.83 16.24 -34.00
CA ALA A 193 2.20 16.35 -33.53
C ALA A 193 3.21 16.30 -34.70
N PHE A 194 3.04 15.37 -35.63
CA PHE A 194 3.85 15.31 -36.85
C PHE A 194 3.70 16.56 -37.74
N LEU A 195 2.48 17.10 -37.88
CA LEU A 195 2.27 18.35 -38.64
C LEU A 195 3.04 19.54 -38.03
N HIS A 196 3.12 19.59 -36.69
CA HIS A 196 3.85 20.66 -36.01
C HIS A 196 5.35 20.68 -36.32
N ILE A 197 5.93 19.51 -36.59
CA ILE A 197 7.33 19.38 -36.98
C ILE A 197 7.52 19.37 -38.51
N GLY A 198 6.48 19.77 -39.30
CA GLY A 198 6.54 19.88 -40.74
C GLY A 198 6.45 18.55 -41.51
N LYS A 199 5.96 17.48 -40.91
CA LYS A 199 5.74 16.19 -41.59
C LYS A 199 4.29 16.03 -42.00
N LYS A 200 4.04 15.51 -43.18
CA LYS A 200 2.69 15.13 -43.65
C LYS A 200 2.26 13.85 -42.89
N ALA A 201 1.12 13.89 -42.20
CA ALA A 201 0.63 12.76 -41.41
C ALA A 201 -0.87 12.66 -41.48
N ILE A 202 -1.38 11.41 -41.50
CA ILE A 202 -2.80 11.04 -41.44
C ILE A 202 -3.03 10.10 -40.28
N SER A 203 -4.27 10.01 -39.80
CA SER A 203 -4.60 9.09 -38.71
C SER A 203 -5.48 7.94 -39.20
N GLY A 204 -5.11 6.71 -38.85
CA GLY A 204 -5.95 5.53 -38.98
C GLY A 204 -7.09 5.45 -37.96
N LEU A 205 -7.10 6.32 -36.94
CA LEU A 205 -8.09 6.42 -35.84
C LEU A 205 -8.03 5.28 -34.80
N SER A 206 -7.35 4.20 -35.09
CA SER A 206 -7.06 3.13 -34.15
C SER A 206 -5.90 2.26 -34.65
N ALA A 207 -5.26 1.51 -33.76
CA ALA A 207 -4.18 0.59 -34.09
C ALA A 207 -4.57 -0.52 -35.06
N ILE A 208 -5.86 -0.87 -35.11
CA ILE A 208 -6.37 -1.97 -35.95
C ILE A 208 -6.91 -1.53 -37.34
N ASN A 209 -6.95 -0.22 -37.58
CA ASN A 209 -7.53 0.31 -38.85
C ASN A 209 -6.45 0.91 -39.77
N LEU A 210 -6.25 0.29 -40.91
CA LEU A 210 -5.44 0.84 -41.99
C LEU A 210 -6.34 1.71 -42.92
N PRO A 211 -6.00 2.96 -43.25
CA PRO A 211 -6.81 3.83 -44.11
C PRO A 211 -6.67 3.44 -45.59
N ARG A 212 -7.17 2.25 -45.97
CA ARG A 212 -7.00 1.63 -47.30
C ARG A 212 -7.55 2.47 -48.41
N ASN A 213 -8.67 3.15 -48.18
CA ASN A 213 -9.30 3.99 -49.20
C ASN A 213 -8.41 5.18 -49.59
N ILE A 214 -7.73 5.78 -48.58
CA ILE A 214 -6.79 6.88 -48.84
C ILE A 214 -5.58 6.39 -49.62
N ILE A 215 -5.03 5.25 -49.25
CA ILE A 215 -3.85 4.65 -49.89
C ILE A 215 -4.19 4.28 -51.34
N LYS A 216 -5.31 3.59 -51.62
CA LYS A 216 -5.75 3.21 -52.93
C LYS A 216 -6.04 4.42 -53.85
N ALA A 217 -6.64 5.47 -53.31
CA ALA A 217 -6.90 6.70 -54.06
C ALA A 217 -5.61 7.43 -54.50
N ASN A 218 -4.48 7.11 -53.90
CA ASN A 218 -3.19 7.70 -54.20
C ASN A 218 -2.19 6.69 -54.79
N ALA A 219 -2.65 5.51 -55.17
CA ALA A 219 -1.82 4.49 -55.81
C ALA A 219 -1.13 5.04 -57.08
N GLY A 220 0.12 4.61 -57.30
CA GLY A 220 0.94 5.06 -58.46
C GLY A 220 1.66 6.40 -58.27
N LYS A 221 1.38 7.17 -57.22
CA LYS A 221 2.10 8.41 -56.87
C LYS A 221 3.48 8.13 -56.23
N ARG A 222 3.84 6.88 -55.98
CA ARG A 222 5.09 6.48 -55.33
C ARG A 222 5.27 7.15 -54.00
N ILE A 223 4.19 7.25 -53.21
CA ILE A 223 4.20 7.77 -51.84
C ILE A 223 4.95 6.78 -50.94
N ARG A 224 5.74 7.31 -50.01
CA ARG A 224 6.36 6.55 -48.93
C ARG A 224 5.44 6.58 -47.72
N TRP A 225 4.80 5.47 -47.45
CA TRP A 225 3.92 5.30 -46.30
C TRP A 225 4.76 4.87 -45.08
N ILE A 226 4.73 5.61 -43.98
CA ILE A 226 5.39 5.24 -42.74
C ILE A 226 4.32 4.91 -41.70
N ILE A 227 4.20 3.65 -41.35
CA ILE A 227 3.29 3.17 -40.32
C ILE A 227 3.91 3.52 -38.96
N ALA A 228 3.31 4.45 -38.22
CA ALA A 228 3.79 4.99 -36.95
C ALA A 228 2.75 4.74 -35.84
N LEU A 229 2.54 3.47 -35.51
CA LEU A 229 1.70 3.06 -34.39
C LEU A 229 2.48 3.16 -33.07
N ASP A 230 1.82 2.89 -31.94
CA ASP A 230 2.47 2.89 -30.63
C ASP A 230 3.37 1.66 -30.45
N ALA A 231 4.38 1.75 -29.58
CA ALA A 231 5.33 0.66 -29.30
C ALA A 231 4.76 -0.37 -28.31
N ASP A 232 3.49 -0.70 -28.44
CA ASP A 232 2.83 -1.75 -27.68
C ASP A 232 2.62 -3.03 -28.52
N ARG A 233 2.15 -4.10 -27.91
CA ARG A 233 1.92 -5.38 -28.59
C ARG A 233 0.92 -5.25 -29.75
N ALA A 234 -0.11 -4.43 -29.59
CA ALA A 234 -1.12 -4.25 -30.63
C ALA A 234 -0.55 -3.48 -31.83
N GLY A 235 0.22 -2.42 -31.55
CA GLY A 235 0.92 -1.64 -32.57
C GLY A 235 1.95 -2.47 -33.34
N GLU A 236 2.75 -3.29 -32.66
CA GLU A 236 3.73 -4.18 -33.32
C GLU A 236 3.06 -5.22 -34.24
N VAL A 237 2.01 -5.91 -33.75
CA VAL A 237 1.30 -6.94 -34.52
C VAL A 237 0.63 -6.33 -35.75
N ASN A 238 -0.08 -5.21 -35.58
CA ASN A 238 -0.78 -4.57 -36.67
C ASN A 238 0.18 -3.89 -37.66
N SER A 239 1.29 -3.31 -37.18
CA SER A 239 2.32 -2.76 -38.10
C SER A 239 2.92 -3.82 -39.01
N ARG A 240 3.21 -5.04 -38.50
CA ARG A 240 3.65 -6.17 -39.34
C ARG A 240 2.60 -6.56 -40.39
N LYS A 241 1.33 -6.66 -39.96
CA LYS A 241 0.20 -6.98 -40.86
C LYS A 241 0.03 -5.91 -41.94
N PHE A 242 0.03 -4.64 -41.56
CA PHE A 242 -0.17 -3.54 -42.51
C PHE A 242 1.02 -3.38 -43.46
N HIS A 243 2.24 -3.61 -42.94
CA HIS A 243 3.45 -3.61 -43.79
C HIS A 243 3.34 -4.68 -44.87
N ALA A 244 3.02 -5.93 -44.51
CA ALA A 244 2.86 -7.02 -45.47
C ALA A 244 1.78 -6.72 -46.52
N GLU A 245 0.63 -6.22 -46.06
CA GLU A 245 -0.49 -5.85 -46.95
C GLU A 245 -0.08 -4.75 -47.97
N LEU A 246 0.65 -3.74 -47.53
CA LEU A 246 1.09 -2.64 -48.40
C LEU A 246 2.22 -3.09 -49.36
N GLU A 247 3.09 -4.02 -48.95
CA GLU A 247 4.07 -4.64 -49.81
C GLU A 247 3.40 -5.47 -50.95
N GLU A 248 2.35 -6.23 -50.63
CA GLU A 248 1.55 -6.97 -51.61
C GLU A 248 0.89 -6.01 -52.64
N LEU A 249 0.44 -4.83 -52.18
CA LEU A 249 -0.07 -3.76 -53.02
C LEU A 249 1.04 -3.00 -53.81
N LYS A 250 2.29 -3.39 -53.67
CA LYS A 250 3.48 -2.76 -54.25
C LYS A 250 3.66 -1.26 -53.90
N GLU A 251 3.16 -0.88 -52.74
CA GLU A 251 3.40 0.43 -52.14
C GLU A 251 4.77 0.49 -51.46
N ILE A 252 5.34 1.70 -51.36
CA ILE A 252 6.60 1.91 -50.62
C ILE A 252 6.23 2.10 -49.16
N VAL A 253 6.54 1.12 -48.33
CA VAL A 253 6.13 1.13 -46.91
C VAL A 253 7.30 0.94 -45.95
N PHE A 254 7.26 1.67 -44.85
CA PHE A 254 8.16 1.58 -43.72
C PHE A 254 7.33 1.50 -42.41
N VAL A 255 7.98 1.08 -41.35
CA VAL A 255 7.43 1.10 -39.99
C VAL A 255 8.33 1.92 -39.10
N ALA A 256 7.74 2.67 -38.19
CA ALA A 256 8.45 3.43 -37.18
C ALA A 256 7.81 3.24 -35.80
N PHE A 257 8.65 3.10 -34.76
CA PHE A 257 8.20 3.01 -33.37
C PHE A 257 8.92 4.02 -32.49
N PRO A 258 8.23 4.63 -31.50
CA PRO A 258 8.89 5.34 -30.42
C PRO A 258 9.78 4.38 -29.62
N ALA A 259 10.69 4.85 -28.80
CA ALA A 259 11.40 4.01 -27.86
C ALA A 259 10.42 3.56 -26.74
N PRO A 260 10.53 2.35 -26.23
CA PRO A 260 9.54 1.77 -25.29
C PRO A 260 9.27 2.64 -24.05
N ASP A 261 10.28 3.37 -23.56
CA ASP A 261 10.20 4.16 -22.31
C ASP A 261 9.94 5.66 -22.56
N ASP A 262 9.79 6.09 -23.82
CA ASP A 262 9.66 7.52 -24.19
C ASP A 262 8.21 8.02 -24.30
N GLY A 263 7.23 7.15 -24.11
CA GLY A 263 5.80 7.46 -24.29
C GLY A 263 5.37 7.40 -25.78
N ASP A 264 4.22 7.96 -26.08
CA ASP A 264 3.68 8.00 -27.44
C ASP A 264 4.16 9.22 -28.24
N TRP A 265 3.74 9.32 -29.51
CA TRP A 265 4.21 10.37 -30.45
C TRP A 265 3.83 11.79 -30.02
N ASP A 266 2.67 12.01 -29.39
CA ASP A 266 2.31 13.32 -28.90
C ASP A 266 2.99 13.64 -27.55
N ASP A 267 3.34 12.66 -26.74
CA ASP A 267 4.21 12.84 -25.55
C ASP A 267 5.61 13.28 -25.97
N LEU A 268 6.19 12.65 -26.99
CA LEU A 268 7.49 13.02 -27.54
C LEU A 268 7.49 14.44 -28.10
N TYR A 269 6.43 14.84 -28.80
CA TYR A 269 6.27 16.20 -29.28
C TYR A 269 6.23 17.20 -28.11
N ARG A 270 5.43 16.94 -27.09
CA ARG A 270 5.33 17.78 -25.89
C ARG A 270 6.66 17.89 -25.13
N ALA A 271 7.41 16.80 -25.09
CA ALA A 271 8.75 16.79 -24.48
C ALA A 271 9.83 17.48 -25.34
N GLY A 272 9.51 17.92 -26.56
CA GLY A 272 10.46 18.50 -27.49
C GLY A 272 11.50 17.54 -28.05
N LYS A 273 11.23 16.22 -27.97
CA LYS A 273 12.12 15.16 -28.42
C LYS A 273 11.84 14.72 -29.86
N LEU A 274 10.71 15.09 -30.45
CA LEU A 274 10.29 14.66 -31.78
C LEU A 274 10.99 15.50 -32.86
N ASP A 275 12.23 15.16 -33.17
CA ASP A 275 13.07 15.76 -34.20
C ASP A 275 13.44 14.76 -35.31
N GLU A 276 14.16 15.21 -36.34
CA GLU A 276 14.57 14.41 -37.47
C GLU A 276 15.44 13.21 -37.05
N HIS A 277 16.35 13.42 -36.09
CA HIS A 277 17.21 12.36 -35.58
C HIS A 277 16.39 11.24 -34.90
N TYR A 278 15.44 11.64 -34.05
CA TYR A 278 14.55 10.69 -33.39
C TYR A 278 13.67 9.90 -34.38
N LEU A 279 13.15 10.60 -35.42
CA LEU A 279 12.37 9.94 -36.47
C LEU A 279 13.18 8.90 -37.23
N GLN A 280 14.45 9.20 -37.50
CA GLN A 280 15.36 8.25 -38.11
C GLN A 280 15.59 7.03 -37.23
N GLN A 281 15.84 7.22 -35.95
CA GLN A 281 15.98 6.11 -35.02
C GLN A 281 14.69 5.29 -34.89
N SER A 282 13.53 5.92 -34.96
CA SER A 282 12.25 5.22 -34.90
C SER A 282 11.99 4.32 -36.11
N ILE A 283 12.41 4.73 -37.31
CA ILE A 283 12.37 3.85 -38.49
C ILE A 283 13.37 2.68 -38.37
N ARG A 284 14.54 2.88 -37.78
CA ARG A 284 15.48 1.77 -37.51
C ARG A 284 14.88 0.76 -36.55
N ARG A 285 14.19 1.20 -35.51
CA ARG A 285 13.43 0.30 -34.63
C ARG A 285 12.36 -0.48 -35.38
N GLY A 286 11.71 0.17 -36.36
CA GLY A 286 10.77 -0.51 -37.29
C GLY A 286 11.42 -1.66 -38.06
N PHE A 287 12.61 -1.47 -38.61
CA PHE A 287 13.34 -2.58 -39.27
C PHE A 287 13.69 -3.74 -38.33
N GLN A 288 14.14 -3.42 -37.13
CA GLN A 288 14.39 -4.43 -36.10
C GLN A 288 13.12 -5.21 -35.79
N THR A 289 11.99 -4.51 -35.57
CA THR A 289 10.68 -5.14 -35.33
C THR A 289 10.22 -6.01 -36.49
N LEU A 290 10.44 -5.61 -37.73
CA LEU A 290 10.04 -6.37 -38.92
C LEU A 290 10.95 -7.56 -39.23
N ALA A 291 12.12 -7.70 -38.59
CA ALA A 291 13.03 -8.81 -38.79
C ALA A 291 12.32 -10.19 -38.64
N ASN A 292 12.52 -11.08 -39.59
CA ASN A 292 11.88 -12.40 -39.62
C ASN A 292 12.76 -13.49 -38.98
N THR A 293 14.06 -13.27 -38.96
CA THR A 293 15.05 -14.20 -38.41
C THR A 293 15.96 -13.49 -37.40
N PRO A 294 16.54 -14.22 -36.42
CA PRO A 294 17.50 -13.62 -35.50
C PRO A 294 18.76 -13.10 -36.20
N GLY A 295 19.13 -13.67 -37.36
CA GLY A 295 20.25 -13.19 -38.19
C GLY A 295 19.97 -11.82 -38.82
N GLU A 296 18.75 -11.58 -39.32
CA GLU A 296 18.34 -10.25 -39.81
C GLU A 296 18.35 -9.22 -38.67
N TYR A 297 17.82 -9.60 -37.50
CA TYR A 297 17.81 -8.75 -36.33
C TYR A 297 19.23 -8.38 -35.87
N ALA A 298 20.12 -9.38 -35.81
CA ALA A 298 21.52 -9.16 -35.48
C ALA A 298 22.21 -8.20 -36.47
N PHE A 299 21.92 -8.33 -37.77
CA PHE A 299 22.44 -7.46 -38.80
C PHE A 299 21.96 -6.00 -38.61
N PHE A 300 20.69 -5.77 -38.31
CA PHE A 300 20.19 -4.42 -38.05
C PHE A 300 20.80 -3.84 -36.77
N LEU A 301 20.95 -4.62 -35.69
CA LEU A 301 21.64 -4.18 -34.49
C LEU A 301 23.12 -3.84 -34.73
N TRP A 302 23.83 -4.69 -35.48
CA TRP A 302 25.22 -4.44 -35.84
C TRP A 302 25.34 -3.17 -36.70
N SER A 303 24.49 -3.01 -37.68
CA SER A 303 24.45 -1.85 -38.57
C SER A 303 24.31 -0.53 -37.81
N ASP A 304 23.54 -0.55 -36.72
CA ASP A 304 23.30 0.59 -35.87
C ASP A 304 24.46 0.84 -34.86
N ARG A 305 24.88 -0.20 -34.15
CA ARG A 305 25.83 -0.09 -33.03
C ARG A 305 27.30 -0.25 -33.43
N LYS A 306 27.58 -0.88 -34.53
CA LYS A 306 28.94 -1.25 -35.00
C LYS A 306 29.78 -2.06 -33.99
N GLN A 307 29.09 -2.84 -33.13
CA GLN A 307 29.71 -3.71 -32.15
C GLN A 307 29.91 -5.11 -32.72
N ASN A 308 31.10 -5.68 -32.55
CA ASN A 308 31.42 -7.01 -33.08
C ASN A 308 30.91 -8.15 -32.21
N TYR A 309 30.47 -7.84 -30.99
CA TYR A 309 29.92 -8.80 -30.05
C TYR A 309 28.56 -8.29 -29.55
N LEU A 310 27.51 -9.03 -29.83
CA LEU A 310 26.14 -8.65 -29.54
C LEU A 310 25.45 -9.76 -28.74
N VAL A 311 24.79 -9.37 -27.64
CA VAL A 311 23.80 -10.21 -26.96
C VAL A 311 22.45 -9.52 -27.07
N PHE A 312 21.42 -10.22 -27.54
CA PHE A 312 20.11 -9.64 -27.77
C PHE A 312 19.01 -10.68 -27.59
N ASP A 313 17.79 -10.17 -27.41
CA ASP A 313 16.59 -10.97 -27.41
C ASP A 313 15.90 -10.92 -28.79
N PHE A 314 15.41 -12.05 -29.23
CA PHE A 314 14.58 -12.14 -30.40
C PHE A 314 13.45 -13.14 -30.14
N ARG A 315 12.21 -12.62 -30.18
CA ARG A 315 10.98 -13.41 -29.94
C ARG A 315 11.05 -14.28 -28.68
N GLY A 316 11.54 -13.70 -27.60
CA GLY A 316 11.55 -14.35 -26.29
C GLY A 316 12.68 -15.36 -26.04
N ALA A 317 13.65 -15.48 -26.94
CA ALA A 317 14.89 -16.22 -26.72
C ALA A 317 16.10 -15.28 -26.76
N LEU A 318 17.17 -15.62 -26.04
CA LEU A 318 18.42 -14.88 -26.09
C LEU A 318 19.40 -15.47 -27.11
N TYR A 319 20.06 -14.60 -27.83
CA TYR A 319 21.06 -14.92 -28.84
C TYR A 319 22.35 -14.16 -28.58
N HIS A 320 23.45 -14.80 -28.91
CA HIS A 320 24.76 -14.23 -29.02
C HIS A 320 25.15 -14.16 -30.50
N CYS A 321 25.73 -13.06 -30.94
CA CYS A 321 26.27 -12.89 -32.27
C CYS A 321 27.67 -12.29 -32.19
N GLU A 322 28.68 -13.05 -32.69
CA GLU A 322 30.03 -12.56 -32.82
C GLU A 322 30.34 -12.29 -34.28
N VAL A 323 30.82 -11.08 -34.60
CA VAL A 323 31.17 -10.65 -35.95
C VAL A 323 32.66 -10.63 -36.09
N SER A 324 33.21 -11.48 -36.97
CA SER A 324 34.64 -11.58 -37.19
C SER A 324 35.23 -10.29 -37.75
N ALA A 325 36.46 -9.96 -37.35
CA ALA A 325 37.07 -8.64 -37.51
C ALA A 325 37.47 -8.26 -38.96
N SER A 326 37.14 -9.05 -39.99
CA SER A 326 37.40 -8.71 -41.41
C SER A 326 36.45 -7.60 -41.89
N ARG A 327 36.63 -6.37 -41.38
CA ARG A 327 35.84 -5.18 -41.73
C ARG A 327 35.77 -4.92 -43.23
N ASP A 328 36.74 -5.34 -44.00
CA ASP A 328 36.80 -5.07 -45.44
C ASP A 328 35.78 -5.85 -46.30
N LYS A 329 35.16 -6.88 -45.73
CA LYS A 329 34.09 -7.67 -46.36
C LYS A 329 32.67 -7.24 -46.01
N LEU A 330 32.52 -6.37 -44.97
CA LEU A 330 31.22 -5.91 -44.52
C LEU A 330 30.80 -4.68 -45.30
N PRO A 331 29.53 -4.55 -45.71
CA PRO A 331 29.09 -3.42 -46.48
C PRO A 331 29.25 -2.13 -45.71
N ASN A 332 29.88 -1.10 -46.32
CA ASN A 332 29.90 0.24 -45.79
C ASN A 332 28.47 0.81 -45.79
N TYR A 333 27.99 1.10 -44.60
CA TYR A 333 26.68 1.67 -44.38
C TYR A 333 26.66 3.15 -44.79
N PRO A 334 25.72 3.61 -45.65
CA PRO A 334 25.63 5.04 -46.00
C PRO A 334 25.28 5.86 -44.75
N GLN A 335 26.14 6.79 -44.34
CA GLN A 335 25.91 7.63 -43.20
C GLN A 335 24.90 8.78 -43.47
N ASN A 336 24.43 8.92 -44.70
CA ASN A 336 23.70 10.10 -45.20
C ASN A 336 22.18 9.81 -45.38
N GLY A 337 21.48 9.34 -44.40
CA GLY A 337 20.08 9.66 -44.12
C GLY A 337 18.98 9.44 -45.18
N ARG A 338 19.16 8.61 -46.21
CA ARG A 338 18.10 8.27 -47.18
C ARG A 338 17.67 6.81 -47.01
N TYR A 339 16.66 6.57 -46.22
CA TYR A 339 16.17 5.23 -45.85
C TYR A 339 15.52 4.43 -46.97
N ASP A 340 15.04 5.07 -48.00
CA ASP A 340 14.44 4.44 -49.16
C ASP A 340 15.43 3.63 -50.07
N LEU A 341 16.71 4.00 -50.01
CA LEU A 341 17.83 3.25 -50.60
C LEU A 341 18.33 2.12 -49.67
N GLU A 342 18.09 2.26 -48.41
CA GLU A 342 18.71 1.46 -47.33
C GLU A 342 18.13 0.06 -47.19
N LYS A 343 16.80 -0.15 -47.33
CA LYS A 343 16.21 -1.49 -47.24
C LYS A 343 16.83 -2.43 -48.29
N LYS A 344 17.03 -1.99 -49.50
CA LYS A 344 17.61 -2.78 -50.57
C LYS A 344 19.11 -3.04 -50.31
N TYR A 345 19.85 -2.05 -49.88
CA TYR A 345 21.29 -2.19 -49.52
C TYR A 345 21.49 -2.96 -48.24
N LEU A 346 20.63 -2.79 -47.24
CA LEU A 346 20.63 -3.56 -46.03
C LEU A 346 20.46 -5.06 -46.28
N LEU A 347 19.48 -5.43 -47.10
CA LEU A 347 19.23 -6.83 -47.45
C LEU A 347 20.38 -7.41 -48.29
N ALA A 348 21.02 -6.63 -49.15
CA ALA A 348 22.22 -7.06 -49.91
C ALA A 348 23.42 -7.31 -48.98
N GLY A 349 23.56 -6.55 -47.91
CA GLY A 349 24.60 -6.72 -46.91
C GLY A 349 24.39 -7.90 -45.97
N LEU A 350 23.20 -8.43 -45.89
CA LEU A 350 22.85 -9.54 -44.98
C LEU A 350 23.61 -10.82 -45.29
N SER A 351 23.82 -11.14 -46.58
CA SER A 351 24.61 -12.34 -47.01
C SER A 351 26.03 -12.22 -46.52
N SER A 352 26.70 -11.11 -46.79
CA SER A 352 28.08 -10.85 -46.34
C SER A 352 28.23 -10.83 -44.81
N PHE A 353 27.19 -10.33 -44.13
CA PHE A 353 27.16 -10.35 -42.66
C PHE A 353 27.09 -11.79 -42.12
N ARG A 354 26.25 -12.66 -42.72
CA ARG A 354 26.14 -14.06 -42.34
C ARG A 354 27.45 -14.82 -42.51
N ASP A 355 28.17 -14.52 -43.60
CA ASP A 355 29.47 -15.17 -43.86
C ASP A 355 30.58 -14.75 -42.88
N CYS A 356 30.38 -13.63 -42.18
CA CYS A 356 31.33 -13.04 -41.25
C CYS A 356 30.88 -13.09 -39.78
N SER A 357 29.74 -13.70 -39.49
CA SER A 357 29.17 -13.73 -38.12
C SER A 357 28.84 -15.16 -37.68
N GLU A 358 29.08 -15.41 -36.40
CA GLU A 358 28.59 -16.60 -35.70
C GLU A 358 27.38 -16.21 -34.83
N LEU A 359 26.25 -16.90 -35.04
CA LEU A 359 25.01 -16.67 -34.31
C LEU A 359 24.60 -17.92 -33.55
N VAL A 360 24.55 -17.81 -32.21
CA VAL A 360 24.20 -18.90 -31.31
C VAL A 360 23.00 -18.50 -30.45
N LYS A 361 22.03 -19.41 -30.31
CA LYS A 361 20.98 -19.26 -29.31
C LYS A 361 21.51 -19.68 -27.94
N ILE A 362 21.53 -18.78 -26.98
CA ILE A 362 22.12 -19.02 -25.66
C ILE A 362 21.09 -19.22 -24.54
N CYS A 363 19.78 -18.92 -24.81
CA CYS A 363 18.70 -19.23 -23.86
C CYS A 363 17.35 -19.30 -24.59
N GLU A 364 16.49 -20.23 -24.18
CA GLU A 364 15.12 -20.35 -24.70
C GLU A 364 14.15 -19.35 -24.07
N CYS A 365 14.59 -18.60 -23.09
CA CYS A 365 13.81 -17.52 -22.46
C CYS A 365 14.60 -16.21 -22.45
N ASN A 366 13.88 -15.09 -22.24
CA ASN A 366 14.48 -13.77 -22.08
C ASN A 366 14.16 -13.22 -20.69
N PRO A 367 15.09 -13.31 -19.74
CA PRO A 367 14.98 -12.66 -18.44
C PRO A 367 15.21 -11.15 -18.60
N ARG A 368 14.21 -10.33 -18.32
CA ARG A 368 14.31 -8.88 -18.29
C ARG A 368 14.17 -8.40 -16.85
N ALA A 369 15.18 -7.75 -16.31
CA ALA A 369 15.09 -7.14 -14.99
C ALA A 369 14.03 -6.03 -14.97
N VAL A 370 13.11 -6.09 -14.01
CA VAL A 370 11.99 -5.16 -13.90
C VAL A 370 12.22 -4.18 -12.75
N TYR A 371 12.61 -4.71 -11.60
CA TYR A 371 12.90 -3.91 -10.41
C TYR A 371 13.85 -4.64 -9.47
N THR A 372 14.49 -3.87 -8.60
CA THR A 372 15.21 -4.42 -7.44
C THR A 372 14.31 -4.32 -6.21
N GLN A 373 14.36 -5.32 -5.36
CA GLN A 373 13.63 -5.31 -4.11
C GLN A 373 14.60 -5.33 -2.92
N HIS A 374 14.22 -4.59 -1.89
CA HIS A 374 14.93 -4.49 -0.64
C HIS A 374 14.01 -4.86 0.51
N GLU A 375 14.27 -5.99 1.15
CA GLU A 375 13.58 -6.39 2.37
C GLU A 375 14.23 -5.68 3.56
N ARG A 376 13.53 -4.72 4.13
CA ARG A 376 14.10 -3.81 5.14
C ARG A 376 14.49 -4.52 6.44
N GLU A 377 13.69 -5.50 6.87
CA GLU A 377 13.92 -6.20 8.14
C GLU A 377 15.12 -7.14 8.11
N THR A 378 15.45 -7.68 6.95
CA THR A 378 16.57 -8.63 6.78
C THR A 378 17.76 -8.02 6.05
N GLY A 379 17.60 -6.81 5.49
CA GLY A 379 18.60 -6.21 4.61
C GLY A 379 18.80 -6.95 3.28
N ARG A 380 18.02 -8.01 3.01
CA ARG A 380 18.11 -8.81 1.79
C ARG A 380 17.77 -7.97 0.57
N ARG A 381 18.63 -8.08 -0.45
CA ARG A 381 18.41 -7.45 -1.75
C ARG A 381 18.37 -8.52 -2.83
N SER A 382 17.40 -8.42 -3.72
CA SER A 382 17.26 -9.27 -4.89
C SER A 382 16.73 -8.48 -6.07
N ALA A 383 16.83 -9.04 -7.28
CA ALA A 383 16.25 -8.46 -8.48
C ALA A 383 15.10 -9.33 -8.96
N VAL A 384 14.03 -8.70 -9.41
CA VAL A 384 12.87 -9.39 -9.99
C VAL A 384 12.94 -9.26 -11.50
N PHE A 385 12.85 -10.41 -12.16
CA PHE A 385 12.91 -10.57 -13.60
C PHE A 385 11.54 -10.96 -14.14
N HIS A 386 11.13 -10.32 -15.21
CA HIS A 386 10.04 -10.77 -16.05
C HIS A 386 10.61 -11.66 -17.15
N ILE A 387 10.23 -12.93 -17.14
CA ILE A 387 10.74 -13.94 -18.08
C ILE A 387 9.71 -14.16 -19.17
N THR A 388 10.09 -13.88 -20.39
CA THR A 388 9.32 -14.21 -21.61
C THR A 388 9.92 -15.41 -22.30
N PHE A 389 9.14 -16.11 -23.13
CA PHE A 389 9.53 -17.36 -23.77
C PHE A 389 9.42 -17.27 -25.30
N SER A 390 10.28 -18.02 -26.00
CA SER A 390 10.19 -18.23 -27.43
C SER A 390 8.91 -18.98 -27.83
N ASP A 391 8.41 -19.86 -26.96
CA ASP A 391 7.12 -20.51 -27.10
C ASP A 391 5.99 -19.60 -26.62
N SER A 392 5.22 -19.04 -27.56
CA SER A 392 4.10 -18.12 -27.27
C SER A 392 2.95 -18.75 -26.47
N ARG A 393 2.90 -20.08 -26.35
CA ARG A 393 1.92 -20.79 -25.50
C ARG A 393 2.24 -20.70 -24.01
N ARG A 394 3.46 -20.28 -23.65
CA ARG A 394 3.88 -20.11 -22.27
C ARG A 394 3.62 -18.67 -21.82
N ALA A 395 2.86 -18.52 -20.75
CA ALA A 395 2.64 -17.23 -20.15
C ALA A 395 3.95 -16.69 -19.52
N PRO A 396 4.23 -15.40 -19.66
CA PRO A 396 5.34 -14.75 -18.95
C PRO A 396 5.26 -14.99 -17.43
N ARG A 397 6.40 -14.97 -16.75
CA ARG A 397 6.51 -15.21 -15.32
C ARG A 397 7.45 -14.23 -14.66
N LEU A 398 7.17 -13.90 -13.40
CA LEU A 398 8.11 -13.19 -12.54
C LEU A 398 9.02 -14.20 -11.83
N MET A 399 10.31 -13.89 -11.77
CA MET A 399 11.33 -14.69 -11.08
C MET A 399 12.21 -13.77 -10.24
N GLU A 400 12.41 -14.14 -8.99
CA GLU A 400 13.33 -13.44 -8.08
C GLU A 400 14.71 -14.10 -8.13
N LEU A 401 15.76 -13.29 -8.29
CA LEU A 401 17.16 -13.72 -8.29
C LEU A 401 17.97 -12.88 -7.31
N GLU A 402 18.73 -13.54 -6.45
CA GLU A 402 19.68 -12.90 -5.57
C GLU A 402 20.97 -12.50 -6.31
N GLY A 403 21.72 -11.56 -5.75
CA GLY A 403 22.96 -11.09 -6.36
C GLY A 403 23.99 -12.19 -6.64
N ASN A 404 24.01 -13.24 -5.83
CA ASN A 404 24.88 -14.40 -6.02
C ASN A 404 24.54 -15.20 -7.31
N ALA A 405 23.27 -15.25 -7.67
CA ALA A 405 22.80 -15.89 -8.90
C ALA A 405 23.35 -15.23 -10.17
N LEU A 406 23.59 -13.93 -10.09
CA LEU A 406 24.06 -13.10 -11.21
C LEU A 406 25.58 -12.99 -11.30
N ARG A 407 26.33 -13.77 -10.49
CA ARG A 407 27.79 -13.65 -10.39
C ARG A 407 28.52 -14.29 -11.59
N THR A 408 28.12 -15.50 -11.95
CA THR A 408 28.70 -16.26 -13.07
C THR A 408 27.61 -16.88 -13.93
N ALA A 409 27.95 -17.25 -15.20
CA ALA A 409 27.05 -17.94 -16.11
C ALA A 409 26.50 -19.23 -15.50
N ASP A 410 27.35 -20.01 -14.81
CA ASP A 410 26.94 -21.25 -14.15
C ASP A 410 25.97 -21.03 -13.01
N THR A 411 26.19 -20.02 -12.13
CA THR A 411 25.27 -19.71 -11.04
C THR A 411 23.94 -19.20 -11.57
N PHE A 412 23.97 -18.39 -12.61
CA PHE A 412 22.77 -17.91 -13.29
C PHE A 412 21.96 -19.04 -13.92
N ASN A 413 22.65 -19.93 -14.66
CA ASN A 413 22.03 -21.12 -15.24
C ASN A 413 21.40 -22.03 -14.18
N ASN A 414 22.12 -22.29 -13.07
CA ASN A 414 21.61 -23.12 -11.98
C ASN A 414 20.32 -22.56 -11.38
N GLU A 415 20.22 -21.22 -11.20
CA GLU A 415 18.98 -20.60 -10.69
C GLU A 415 17.83 -20.68 -11.69
N LEU A 416 18.10 -20.48 -12.98
CA LEU A 416 17.09 -20.65 -14.02
C LEU A 416 16.57 -22.10 -14.08
N LEU A 417 17.46 -23.08 -14.00
CA LEU A 417 17.12 -24.51 -14.02
C LEU A 417 16.29 -24.96 -12.81
N LYS A 418 16.43 -24.32 -11.64
CA LYS A 418 15.54 -24.58 -10.49
C LYS A 418 14.06 -24.33 -10.82
N THR A 419 13.79 -23.40 -11.72
CA THR A 419 12.42 -23.07 -12.14
C THR A 419 11.91 -24.02 -13.22
N SER A 420 12.73 -24.36 -14.21
CA SER A 420 12.39 -25.33 -15.26
C SER A 420 13.65 -25.73 -16.05
N VAL A 421 13.73 -27.01 -16.43
CA VAL A 421 14.78 -27.53 -17.32
C VAL A 421 14.82 -26.85 -18.70
N TYR A 422 13.76 -26.16 -19.08
CA TYR A 422 13.68 -25.43 -20.35
C TYR A 422 14.29 -24.02 -20.28
N TYR A 423 14.82 -23.58 -19.12
CA TYR A 423 15.36 -22.23 -18.95
C TYR A 423 16.89 -22.22 -18.97
N ALA A 424 17.50 -23.26 -19.52
CA ALA A 424 18.95 -23.38 -19.60
C ALA A 424 19.58 -22.15 -20.29
N PHE A 425 20.55 -21.55 -19.60
CA PHE A 425 21.42 -20.52 -20.13
C PHE A 425 22.75 -21.15 -20.50
N THR A 426 23.06 -21.16 -21.78
CA THR A 426 24.30 -21.79 -22.33
C THR A 426 25.34 -20.73 -22.72
N GLY A 427 25.09 -19.45 -22.50
CA GLY A 427 26.02 -18.36 -22.70
C GLY A 427 27.18 -18.38 -21.70
N ASP A 428 28.21 -17.66 -21.99
CA ASP A 428 29.39 -17.52 -21.13
C ASP A 428 29.31 -16.32 -20.16
N ASN A 429 30.40 -16.08 -19.41
CA ASN A 429 30.49 -14.95 -18.49
C ASN A 429 30.49 -13.57 -19.20
N THR A 430 30.92 -13.53 -20.48
CA THR A 430 30.90 -12.31 -21.29
C THR A 430 29.46 -11.95 -21.65
N ASP A 431 28.66 -12.95 -22.08
CA ASP A 431 27.25 -12.81 -22.35
C ASP A 431 26.50 -12.29 -21.13
N LEU A 432 26.73 -12.93 -19.95
CA LEU A 432 26.09 -12.51 -18.71
C LEU A 432 26.51 -11.09 -18.30
N LYS A 433 27.78 -10.70 -18.50
CA LYS A 433 28.26 -9.35 -18.24
C LYS A 433 27.52 -8.32 -19.09
N LEU A 434 27.31 -8.59 -20.38
CA LEU A 434 26.56 -7.70 -21.28
C LEU A 434 25.09 -7.62 -20.92
N LEU A 435 24.46 -8.74 -20.54
CA LEU A 435 23.08 -8.76 -20.04
C LEU A 435 22.94 -7.91 -18.77
N ARG A 436 23.88 -8.05 -17.81
CA ARG A 436 23.88 -7.26 -16.57
C ARG A 436 24.05 -5.77 -16.84
N ALA A 437 24.92 -5.36 -17.74
CA ALA A 437 25.08 -3.97 -18.15
C ALA A 437 23.76 -3.43 -18.74
N ARG A 438 23.11 -4.17 -19.63
CA ARG A 438 21.82 -3.82 -20.21
C ARG A 438 20.71 -3.69 -19.17
N TRP A 439 20.66 -4.62 -18.18
CA TRP A 439 19.69 -4.55 -17.10
C TRP A 439 19.91 -3.34 -16.19
N ALA A 440 21.18 -2.98 -15.95
CA ALA A 440 21.53 -1.79 -15.16
C ALA A 440 21.14 -0.48 -15.86
N GLU A 441 21.26 -0.39 -17.19
CA GLU A 441 20.89 0.78 -17.99
C GLU A 441 19.38 1.02 -18.03
N SER A 442 18.56 0.00 -17.77
CA SER A 442 17.10 0.11 -17.86
C SER A 442 16.45 0.91 -16.71
N GLY A 443 17.23 1.51 -15.82
CA GLY A 443 16.73 2.42 -14.76
C GLY A 443 15.76 1.72 -13.80
N GLN A 444 16.19 0.63 -13.18
CA GLN A 444 15.35 -0.20 -12.33
C GLN A 444 14.81 0.56 -11.12
N ARG A 445 13.52 0.40 -10.85
CA ARG A 445 12.87 0.90 -9.63
C ARG A 445 13.34 0.09 -8.43
N GLU A 446 13.45 0.73 -7.28
CA GLU A 446 13.64 0.06 -6.00
C GLU A 446 12.28 -0.11 -5.31
N VAL A 447 11.95 -1.35 -4.97
CA VAL A 447 10.70 -1.73 -4.29
C VAL A 447 11.02 -2.17 -2.88
N THR A 448 10.44 -1.51 -1.89
CA THR A 448 10.51 -1.93 -0.50
C THR A 448 9.65 -3.17 -0.31
N VAL A 449 10.19 -4.21 0.33
CA VAL A 449 9.46 -5.44 0.64
C VAL A 449 9.23 -5.54 2.13
N ILE A 450 7.98 -5.82 2.52
CA ILE A 450 7.59 -6.05 3.91
C ILE A 450 7.03 -7.47 4.09
N PRO A 451 7.36 -8.16 5.21
CA PRO A 451 6.90 -9.51 5.47
C PRO A 451 5.55 -9.57 6.22
N TYR A 452 4.78 -8.49 6.22
CA TYR A 452 3.51 -8.37 6.92
C TYR A 452 2.45 -7.67 6.04
N SER A 453 1.20 -7.76 6.44
CA SER A 453 0.07 -7.01 5.83
C SER A 453 -0.34 -5.85 6.73
N GLY A 454 -0.74 -4.74 6.11
CA GLY A 454 -1.22 -3.54 6.78
C GLY A 454 -0.31 -2.33 6.56
N TYR A 455 -0.22 -1.46 7.54
CA TYR A 455 0.44 -0.16 7.42
C TYR A 455 1.97 -0.25 7.54
N GLU A 456 2.65 0.38 6.59
CA GLU A 456 4.10 0.59 6.63
C GLU A 456 4.40 2.07 6.90
N HIS A 457 5.07 2.34 8.02
CA HIS A 457 5.16 3.67 8.63
C HIS A 457 6.10 4.68 7.95
N GLU A 458 7.07 4.23 7.14
CA GLU A 458 7.98 5.13 6.43
C GLU A 458 7.43 5.56 5.08
N THR A 459 6.77 4.63 4.38
CA THR A 459 6.09 4.93 3.11
C THR A 459 4.67 5.45 3.29
N GLU A 460 4.12 5.27 4.50
CA GLU A 460 2.74 5.62 4.87
C GLU A 460 1.71 4.89 3.99
N ILE A 461 2.01 3.62 3.63
CA ILE A 461 1.17 2.79 2.77
C ILE A 461 0.54 1.67 3.60
N TYR A 462 -0.76 1.48 3.47
CA TYR A 462 -1.45 0.26 3.87
C TYR A 462 -1.38 -0.73 2.72
N ALA A 463 -0.59 -1.80 2.85
CA ALA A 463 -0.41 -2.80 1.80
C ALA A 463 -1.03 -4.13 2.20
N PHE A 464 -1.90 -4.64 1.33
CA PHE A 464 -2.49 -5.97 1.39
C PHE A 464 -2.06 -6.76 0.14
N SER A 465 -2.46 -8.04 0.03
CA SER A 465 -2.00 -8.86 -1.10
C SER A 465 -2.41 -8.30 -2.47
N GLU A 466 -3.64 -7.80 -2.59
CA GLU A 466 -4.22 -7.41 -3.88
C GLU A 466 -4.39 -5.89 -4.04
N PHE A 467 -4.42 -5.14 -2.94
CA PHE A 467 -4.62 -3.70 -2.98
C PHE A 467 -3.84 -2.95 -1.90
N ALA A 468 -3.71 -1.65 -2.08
CA ALA A 468 -3.06 -0.75 -1.13
C ALA A 468 -3.78 0.60 -1.05
N TYR A 469 -3.57 1.29 0.08
CA TYR A 469 -4.01 2.67 0.29
C TYR A 469 -2.83 3.53 0.74
N ARG A 470 -2.79 4.78 0.26
CA ARG A 470 -1.88 5.80 0.77
C ARG A 470 -2.62 7.14 0.82
N HIS A 471 -2.77 7.71 2.02
CA HIS A 471 -3.47 8.99 2.22
C HIS A 471 -4.84 9.06 1.54
N GLY A 472 -5.59 7.94 1.55
CA GLY A 472 -6.89 7.83 0.90
C GLY A 472 -6.87 7.40 -0.57
N GLU A 473 -5.72 7.43 -1.24
CA GLU A 473 -5.58 6.96 -2.62
C GLU A 473 -5.53 5.43 -2.66
N TYR A 474 -6.35 4.81 -3.50
CA TYR A 474 -6.43 3.36 -3.71
C TYR A 474 -5.62 2.93 -4.92
N GLN A 475 -4.91 1.83 -4.80
CA GLN A 475 -4.27 1.15 -5.93
C GLN A 475 -4.42 -0.37 -5.80
N GLU A 476 -4.56 -1.02 -6.94
CA GLU A 476 -4.42 -2.47 -7.08
C GLU A 476 -2.96 -2.84 -7.32
N VAL A 477 -2.62 -4.08 -7.01
CA VAL A 477 -1.31 -4.63 -7.31
C VAL A 477 -1.09 -4.61 -8.83
N ASN A 478 0.05 -4.11 -9.27
CA ASN A 478 0.36 -4.06 -10.70
C ASN A 478 0.81 -5.45 -11.23
N ASP A 479 0.95 -5.57 -12.56
CA ASP A 479 1.37 -6.80 -13.24
C ASP A 479 2.72 -7.35 -12.77
N TYR A 480 3.53 -6.53 -12.09
CA TYR A 480 4.82 -6.90 -11.52
C TYR A 480 4.78 -7.24 -10.03
N GLY A 481 3.59 -7.23 -9.42
CA GLY A 481 3.34 -7.68 -8.06
C GLY A 481 3.75 -6.69 -6.96
N TYR A 482 3.73 -5.38 -7.22
CA TYR A 482 3.95 -4.32 -6.24
C TYR A 482 3.01 -3.12 -6.46
N PHE A 483 2.97 -2.22 -5.48
CA PHE A 483 2.22 -0.96 -5.54
C PHE A 483 3.17 0.21 -5.82
N ASP A 484 2.72 1.19 -6.61
CA ASP A 484 3.53 2.37 -7.00
C ASP A 484 2.76 3.68 -6.79
N PHE A 485 2.95 4.29 -5.65
CA PHE A 485 2.39 5.60 -5.33
C PHE A 485 3.39 6.71 -5.71
N ASN A 486 3.35 7.14 -6.99
CA ASN A 486 4.19 8.22 -7.50
C ASN A 486 5.70 8.03 -7.24
N GLY A 487 6.20 6.80 -7.46
CA GLY A 487 7.60 6.44 -7.26
C GLY A 487 7.92 5.87 -5.89
N THR A 488 6.98 5.89 -4.94
CA THR A 488 7.09 5.14 -3.68
C THR A 488 6.55 3.74 -3.91
N CYS A 489 7.46 2.77 -4.02
CA CYS A 489 7.12 1.40 -4.38
C CYS A 489 7.17 0.48 -3.16
N LEU A 490 6.09 -0.28 -2.93
CA LEU A 490 5.96 -1.22 -1.82
C LEU A 490 5.37 -2.56 -2.28
N LYS A 491 5.84 -3.64 -1.67
CA LYS A 491 5.33 -5.00 -1.88
C LYS A 491 5.20 -5.70 -0.54
N THR A 492 4.10 -6.42 -0.31
CA THR A 492 4.01 -7.37 0.80
C THR A 492 4.22 -8.80 0.32
N THR A 493 4.96 -9.58 1.10
CA THR A 493 5.09 -11.04 0.89
C THR A 493 4.07 -11.84 1.70
N HIS A 494 3.34 -11.20 2.60
CA HIS A 494 2.33 -11.84 3.43
C HIS A 494 1.01 -11.99 2.66
N LYS A 495 0.62 -13.25 2.36
CA LYS A 495 -0.56 -13.59 1.55
C LYS A 495 -1.65 -14.35 2.31
N THR A 496 -1.51 -14.50 3.62
CA THR A 496 -2.45 -15.31 4.41
C THR A 496 -3.74 -14.57 4.76
N LEU A 497 -3.76 -13.25 4.69
CA LEU A 497 -4.95 -12.44 4.91
C LEU A 497 -5.67 -12.23 3.58
N ASP A 498 -6.78 -12.97 3.42
CA ASP A 498 -7.65 -12.89 2.25
C ASP A 498 -8.73 -11.82 2.49
N LEU A 499 -8.59 -10.68 1.82
CA LEU A 499 -9.50 -9.54 1.93
C LEU A 499 -10.32 -9.36 0.65
N VAL A 500 -11.55 -8.91 0.80
CA VAL A 500 -12.42 -8.60 -0.35
C VAL A 500 -11.87 -7.38 -1.10
N GLU A 501 -11.74 -7.51 -2.41
CA GLU A 501 -11.35 -6.43 -3.31
C GLU A 501 -12.44 -5.36 -3.42
N ARG A 502 -12.03 -4.10 -3.63
CA ARG A 502 -12.95 -2.94 -3.66
C ARG A 502 -14.09 -3.08 -4.67
N GLU A 503 -13.85 -3.67 -5.83
CA GLU A 503 -14.86 -3.85 -6.88
C GLU A 503 -15.99 -4.81 -6.48
N ARG A 504 -15.74 -5.69 -5.51
CA ARG A 504 -16.70 -6.70 -5.02
C ARG A 504 -17.48 -6.25 -3.80
N ILE A 505 -17.28 -5.01 -3.34
CA ILE A 505 -17.83 -4.53 -2.08
C ILE A 505 -19.17 -3.86 -2.29
N GLY A 506 -20.16 -4.32 -1.52
CA GLY A 506 -21.46 -3.69 -1.37
C GLY A 506 -21.41 -2.45 -0.45
N GLN A 507 -22.48 -1.67 -0.46
CA GLN A 507 -22.70 -0.64 0.55
C GLN A 507 -23.16 -1.31 1.86
N LEU A 508 -22.73 -0.75 3.01
CA LEU A 508 -23.26 -1.20 4.30
C LEU A 508 -24.78 -1.17 4.30
N PRO A 509 -25.45 -2.20 4.88
CA PRO A 509 -26.89 -2.26 4.94
C PRO A 509 -27.53 -0.99 5.55
N GLU A 510 -28.69 -0.55 5.05
CA GLU A 510 -29.35 0.67 5.44
C GLU A 510 -29.58 0.56 6.94
N ASN A 511 -29.88 0.36 7.79
CA ASN A 511 -30.07 0.39 9.25
C ASN A 511 -28.96 -0.34 10.05
N PHE A 512 -27.79 -0.58 9.41
CA PHE A 512 -26.73 -1.36 10.03
C PHE A 512 -26.37 -0.85 11.45
N PHE A 513 -26.18 0.46 11.61
CA PHE A 513 -25.81 1.05 12.90
C PHE A 513 -26.88 0.87 13.96
N SER A 514 -28.14 1.13 13.64
CA SER A 514 -29.27 0.95 14.57
C SER A 514 -29.40 -0.51 15.00
N ASP A 515 -29.37 -1.46 14.04
CA ASP A 515 -29.40 -2.90 14.33
C ASP A 515 -28.20 -3.34 15.20
N PHE A 516 -27.01 -2.80 14.90
CA PHE A 516 -25.79 -3.10 15.65
C PHE A 516 -25.90 -2.64 17.13
N ILE A 517 -26.40 -1.42 17.35
CA ILE A 517 -26.58 -0.90 18.72
C ILE A 517 -27.65 -1.66 19.50
N LYS A 518 -28.73 -2.08 18.83
CA LYS A 518 -29.76 -2.92 19.47
C LYS A 518 -29.20 -4.26 19.95
N VAL A 519 -28.36 -4.92 19.15
CA VAL A 519 -27.81 -6.26 19.45
C VAL A 519 -26.66 -6.20 20.45
N PHE A 520 -25.70 -5.30 20.25
CA PHE A 520 -24.44 -5.29 21.00
C PHE A 520 -24.34 -4.16 22.02
N GLY A 521 -25.26 -3.20 22.00
CA GLY A 521 -25.32 -2.08 22.94
C GLY A 521 -24.04 -1.23 23.00
N PRO A 522 -23.84 -0.51 24.13
CA PRO A 522 -22.66 0.32 24.35
C PRO A 522 -21.32 -0.45 24.29
N ASN A 523 -21.31 -1.69 24.79
CA ASN A 523 -20.12 -2.55 24.76
C ASN A 523 -19.68 -2.86 23.30
N GLY A 524 -20.65 -3.12 22.41
CA GLY A 524 -20.38 -3.30 20.98
C GLY A 524 -19.72 -2.05 20.36
N LEU A 525 -20.23 -0.88 20.71
CA LEU A 525 -19.69 0.41 20.21
C LEU A 525 -18.28 0.70 20.75
N VAL A 526 -18.02 0.36 22.01
CA VAL A 526 -16.67 0.45 22.61
C VAL A 526 -15.69 -0.45 21.83
N LEU A 527 -16.09 -1.69 21.53
CA LEU A 527 -15.25 -2.61 20.77
C LEU A 527 -15.03 -2.14 19.33
N LEU A 528 -16.08 -1.65 18.65
CA LEU A 528 -15.98 -1.10 17.30
C LEU A 528 -15.07 0.13 17.25
N GLY A 529 -15.15 1.03 18.24
CA GLY A 529 -14.27 2.18 18.37
C GLY A 529 -12.80 1.78 18.54
N TRP A 530 -12.54 0.78 19.40
CA TRP A 530 -11.19 0.24 19.55
C TRP A 530 -10.70 -0.47 18.28
N TRP A 531 -11.57 -1.22 17.61
CA TRP A 531 -11.27 -1.90 16.35
C TRP A 531 -10.88 -0.92 15.25
N THR A 532 -11.66 0.19 15.11
CA THR A 532 -11.32 1.27 14.19
C THR A 532 -9.98 1.93 14.53
N GLY A 533 -9.76 2.21 15.83
CA GLY A 533 -8.51 2.79 16.31
C GLY A 533 -7.30 1.89 16.04
N THR A 534 -7.49 0.59 16.00
CA THR A 534 -6.42 -0.36 15.69
C THR A 534 -5.92 -0.23 14.25
N LEU A 535 -6.75 0.21 13.32
CA LEU A 535 -6.32 0.53 11.95
C LEU A 535 -5.31 1.70 11.91
N PHE A 536 -5.11 2.40 13.03
CA PHE A 536 -4.16 3.51 13.19
C PHE A 536 -3.16 3.26 14.34
N ALA A 537 -2.95 2.01 14.74
CA ALA A 537 -2.17 1.67 15.93
C ALA A 537 -0.71 2.18 15.89
N GLU A 538 -0.04 2.14 14.74
CA GLU A 538 1.31 2.68 14.59
C GLU A 538 1.35 4.22 14.66
N GLN A 539 0.43 4.89 13.98
CA GLN A 539 0.29 6.35 14.07
C GLN A 539 0.01 6.79 15.52
N LEU A 540 -0.85 6.04 16.23
CA LEU A 540 -1.15 6.27 17.65
C LEU A 540 0.08 6.11 18.54
N ARG A 541 0.86 5.04 18.37
CA ARG A 541 2.08 4.81 19.14
C ARG A 541 3.12 5.89 18.83
N LYS A 542 3.25 6.31 17.57
CA LYS A 542 4.16 7.39 17.17
C LYS A 542 3.76 8.74 17.79
N LYS A 543 2.46 9.06 17.82
CA LYS A 543 1.96 10.37 18.30
C LYS A 543 1.73 10.41 19.79
N GLN A 544 1.27 9.31 20.39
CA GLN A 544 0.83 9.22 21.79
C GLN A 544 1.67 8.22 22.60
N ALA A 545 2.74 7.67 22.05
CA ALA A 545 3.66 6.69 22.65
C ALA A 545 3.02 5.34 23.03
N SER A 546 1.73 5.09 22.75
CA SER A 546 1.05 3.82 23.10
C SER A 546 -0.29 3.67 22.41
N TRP A 547 -0.72 2.41 22.22
CA TRP A 547 -2.10 2.03 21.93
C TRP A 547 -2.58 1.02 22.95
N CYS A 548 -3.80 1.23 23.51
CA CYS A 548 -4.34 0.37 24.56
C CYS A 548 -4.70 -1.03 24.05
N PHE A 549 -4.57 -2.01 24.91
CA PHE A 549 -5.08 -3.35 24.69
C PHE A 549 -6.58 -3.41 25.00
N MET A 550 -7.28 -4.37 24.41
CA MET A 550 -8.69 -4.62 24.68
C MET A 550 -8.86 -5.97 25.39
N GLU A 551 -9.53 -5.97 26.51
CA GLU A 551 -10.01 -7.17 27.19
C GLU A 551 -11.49 -7.33 26.89
N PHE A 552 -11.85 -8.40 26.18
CA PHE A 552 -13.22 -8.69 25.80
C PHE A 552 -13.73 -9.94 26.51
N THR A 553 -14.53 -9.74 27.56
CA THR A 553 -15.03 -10.82 28.40
C THR A 553 -16.53 -11.03 28.25
N GLY A 554 -17.04 -12.11 28.82
CA GLY A 554 -18.47 -12.39 28.88
C GLY A 554 -18.75 -13.87 29.02
N GLU A 555 -19.91 -14.18 29.53
CA GLU A 555 -20.38 -15.57 29.73
C GLU A 555 -20.45 -16.36 28.42
N ARG A 556 -20.41 -17.67 28.52
CA ARG A 556 -20.65 -18.53 27.37
C ARG A 556 -22.04 -18.25 26.77
N GLY A 557 -22.08 -18.09 25.45
CA GLY A 557 -23.30 -17.75 24.72
C GLY A 557 -23.74 -16.29 24.83
N ALA A 558 -22.90 -15.36 25.29
CA ALA A 558 -23.19 -13.92 25.32
C ALA A 558 -22.93 -13.20 23.98
N GLY A 559 -22.67 -13.91 22.88
CA GLY A 559 -22.49 -13.32 21.55
C GLY A 559 -21.07 -12.82 21.22
N LYS A 560 -20.04 -13.18 22.03
CA LYS A 560 -18.63 -12.78 21.77
C LYS A 560 -18.15 -13.17 20.39
N SER A 561 -18.28 -14.45 20.03
CA SER A 561 -17.82 -14.97 18.73
C SER A 561 -18.60 -14.35 17.56
N THR A 562 -19.89 -14.10 17.72
CA THR A 562 -20.74 -13.41 16.73
C THR A 562 -20.22 -12.01 16.45
N LEU A 563 -19.92 -11.23 17.50
CA LEU A 563 -19.39 -9.87 17.35
C LEU A 563 -17.98 -9.87 16.73
N LEU A 564 -17.09 -10.77 17.16
CA LEU A 564 -15.74 -10.86 16.59
C LEU A 564 -15.77 -11.22 15.09
N ARG A 565 -16.57 -12.23 14.72
CA ARG A 565 -16.75 -12.60 13.30
C ARG A 565 -17.33 -11.45 12.48
N LEU A 566 -18.30 -10.70 13.02
CA LEU A 566 -18.85 -9.53 12.38
C LEU A 566 -17.78 -8.48 12.10
N LEU A 567 -16.94 -8.16 13.10
CA LEU A 567 -15.87 -7.17 12.96
C LEU A 567 -14.81 -7.61 11.94
N TRP A 568 -14.48 -8.90 11.87
CA TRP A 568 -13.60 -9.44 10.84
C TRP A 568 -14.21 -9.30 9.44
N LYS A 569 -15.51 -9.62 9.27
CA LYS A 569 -16.21 -9.40 7.99
C LYS A 569 -16.27 -7.93 7.61
N MET A 570 -16.44 -7.01 8.56
CA MET A 570 -16.33 -5.55 8.33
C MET A 570 -14.92 -5.14 7.89
N THR A 571 -13.90 -5.79 8.39
CA THR A 571 -12.51 -5.60 7.92
C THR A 571 -12.28 -6.21 6.52
N GLY A 572 -13.28 -6.90 5.94
CA GLY A 572 -13.19 -7.53 4.62
C GLY A 572 -12.56 -8.92 4.62
N VAL A 573 -12.35 -9.55 5.78
CA VAL A 573 -11.74 -10.88 5.88
C VAL A 573 -12.72 -11.94 5.39
N VAL A 574 -12.34 -12.66 4.33
CA VAL A 574 -13.21 -13.65 3.65
C VAL A 574 -13.33 -14.94 4.45
N LYS A 575 -12.23 -15.38 5.06
CA LYS A 575 -12.24 -16.61 5.88
C LYS A 575 -12.70 -16.29 7.29
N ASP A 576 -13.63 -17.10 7.81
CA ASP A 576 -14.05 -16.98 9.20
C ASP A 576 -12.84 -17.08 10.13
N GLN A 577 -12.53 -15.98 10.81
CA GLN A 577 -11.51 -15.91 11.85
C GLN A 577 -12.16 -15.56 13.17
N GLU A 578 -11.78 -16.25 14.23
CA GLU A 578 -12.14 -15.85 15.60
C GLU A 578 -10.93 -15.28 16.33
N GLY A 579 -9.77 -15.90 16.18
CA GLY A 579 -8.53 -15.46 16.80
C GLY A 579 -7.49 -16.58 16.93
N LEU A 580 -6.42 -16.29 17.64
CA LEU A 580 -5.28 -17.20 17.89
C LEU A 580 -5.37 -17.77 19.30
N ASP A 581 -5.17 -19.09 19.45
CA ASP A 581 -4.96 -19.71 20.75
C ASP A 581 -3.47 -19.60 21.12
N PRO A 582 -3.10 -18.80 22.14
CA PRO A 582 -1.71 -18.58 22.49
C PRO A 582 -1.02 -19.83 23.06
N ASN A 583 -1.79 -20.84 23.52
CA ASN A 583 -1.27 -22.06 24.11
C ASN A 583 -0.87 -23.12 23.06
N LYS A 584 -1.31 -22.98 21.81
CA LYS A 584 -1.03 -23.93 20.72
C LYS A 584 0.29 -23.71 20.00
N ASN A 585 0.96 -22.58 20.23
CA ASN A 585 2.21 -22.22 19.55
C ASN A 585 3.38 -22.14 20.53
N SER A 586 4.60 -22.39 20.03
CA SER A 586 5.80 -21.99 20.77
C SER A 586 5.85 -20.46 20.89
N ASP A 587 6.52 -19.95 21.91
CA ASP A 587 6.66 -18.51 22.13
C ASP A 587 7.19 -17.77 20.88
N VAL A 588 8.23 -18.31 20.26
CA VAL A 588 8.82 -17.71 19.04
C VAL A 588 7.84 -17.74 17.87
N GLY A 589 7.12 -18.85 17.68
CA GLY A 589 6.10 -18.97 16.64
C GLY A 589 4.94 -18.00 16.85
N PHE A 590 4.52 -17.85 18.11
CA PHE A 590 3.46 -16.91 18.50
C PHE A 590 3.83 -15.45 18.16
N PHE A 591 5.04 -15.02 18.57
CA PHE A 591 5.48 -13.64 18.30
C PHE A 591 5.69 -13.36 16.81
N ARG A 592 6.16 -14.35 16.03
CA ARG A 592 6.24 -14.24 14.57
C ARG A 592 4.87 -14.07 13.92
N LEU A 593 3.86 -14.79 14.39
CA LEU A 593 2.49 -14.63 13.91
C LEU A 593 1.96 -13.23 14.21
N MET A 594 2.22 -12.70 15.41
CA MET A 594 1.78 -11.35 15.78
C MET A 594 2.47 -10.26 14.96
N ALA A 595 3.72 -10.46 14.53
CA ALA A 595 4.47 -9.51 13.71
C ALA A 595 4.01 -9.47 12.24
N GLN A 596 3.16 -10.41 11.79
CA GLN A 596 2.64 -10.46 10.42
C GLN A 596 1.53 -9.45 10.12
N TYR A 597 1.06 -8.71 11.12
CA TYR A 597 -0.04 -7.77 11.01
C TYR A 597 0.36 -6.39 11.53
N SER A 598 0.13 -5.38 10.71
CA SER A 598 0.35 -3.97 11.08
C SER A 598 -0.96 -3.20 10.96
N ASN A 599 -1.28 -2.40 11.97
CA ASN A 599 -2.55 -1.67 12.06
C ASN A 599 -3.80 -2.55 11.86
N LEU A 600 -3.70 -3.80 12.27
CA LEU A 600 -4.79 -4.75 12.26
C LEU A 600 -4.97 -5.35 13.66
N PRO A 601 -6.19 -5.73 14.03
CA PRO A 601 -6.43 -6.37 15.32
C PRO A 601 -5.82 -7.78 15.34
N ILE A 602 -5.31 -8.16 16.50
CA ILE A 602 -4.87 -9.52 16.80
C ILE A 602 -5.69 -9.97 18.00
N VAL A 603 -6.48 -11.02 17.82
CA VAL A 603 -7.39 -11.57 18.81
C VAL A 603 -6.78 -12.81 19.42
N LEU A 604 -6.60 -12.83 20.74
CA LEU A 604 -6.22 -14.00 21.51
C LEU A 604 -7.46 -14.63 22.14
N LEU A 605 -7.66 -15.93 21.89
CA LEU A 605 -8.80 -16.68 22.39
C LEU A 605 -8.38 -17.55 23.58
N GLU A 606 -9.25 -17.63 24.60
CA GLU A 606 -9.16 -18.57 25.72
C GLU A 606 -7.74 -18.72 26.29
N ALA A 607 -7.13 -17.57 26.61
CA ALA A 607 -5.80 -17.56 27.22
C ALA A 607 -5.78 -18.17 28.65
N ASP A 608 -6.96 -18.50 29.21
CA ASP A 608 -7.12 -19.27 30.45
C ASP A 608 -6.56 -20.68 30.25
N GLY A 609 -5.54 -21.04 30.97
CA GLY A 609 -4.87 -22.33 30.85
C GLY A 609 -5.81 -23.51 31.07
N VAL A 610 -5.77 -24.47 30.16
CA VAL A 610 -6.37 -25.79 30.38
C VAL A 610 -5.59 -26.50 31.50
N MET A 611 -6.29 -26.94 32.57
CA MET A 611 -5.68 -27.83 33.57
C MET A 611 -5.25 -29.12 32.86
N SER A 612 -3.95 -29.38 32.82
CA SER A 612 -3.45 -30.70 32.40
C SER A 612 -3.69 -31.71 33.49
N ASP A 613 -3.90 -32.97 33.13
CA ASP A 613 -4.05 -34.13 34.07
C ASP A 613 -2.88 -34.26 35.08
N SER A 614 -1.80 -33.49 34.88
CA SER A 614 -0.62 -33.44 35.77
C SER A 614 -0.64 -32.30 36.81
N GLY A 615 -1.74 -31.56 36.94
CA GLY A 615 -1.91 -30.53 37.97
C GLY A 615 -1.07 -29.24 37.78
N LYS A 616 -0.36 -29.09 36.67
CA LYS A 616 0.36 -27.86 36.33
C LYS A 616 -0.40 -27.11 35.25
N SER A 617 -1.09 -26.05 35.61
CA SER A 617 -1.66 -25.07 34.68
C SER A 617 -0.52 -24.39 33.92
N LYS A 618 -0.40 -24.68 32.63
CA LYS A 618 0.40 -23.87 31.70
C LYS A 618 -0.49 -22.79 31.11
N GLY A 619 -0.87 -21.77 31.91
CA GLY A 619 -1.52 -20.60 31.40
C GLY A 619 -0.55 -19.70 30.59
N PHE A 620 -1.06 -18.97 29.63
CA PHE A 620 -0.27 -17.99 28.89
C PHE A 620 0.23 -16.88 29.82
N ASN A 621 1.53 -16.57 29.76
CA ASN A 621 2.10 -15.52 30.58
C ASN A 621 1.83 -14.12 29.98
N PHE A 622 0.75 -13.47 30.41
CA PHE A 622 0.36 -12.13 29.97
C PHE A 622 1.41 -11.05 30.21
N ASN A 623 2.33 -11.21 31.14
CA ASN A 623 3.37 -10.21 31.42
C ASN A 623 4.29 -9.94 30.19
N ARG A 624 4.40 -10.90 29.28
CA ARG A 624 5.13 -10.75 28.01
C ARG A 624 4.50 -9.73 27.07
N LEU A 625 3.22 -9.42 27.25
CA LEU A 625 2.50 -8.47 26.42
C LEU A 625 2.84 -7.00 26.75
N LYS A 626 3.51 -6.75 27.88
CA LYS A 626 3.83 -5.37 28.31
C LYS A 626 4.61 -4.57 27.27
N GLU A 627 5.52 -5.24 26.57
CA GLU A 627 6.39 -4.61 25.58
C GLU A 627 5.63 -4.13 24.35
N PHE A 628 4.53 -4.80 23.98
CA PHE A 628 3.72 -4.48 22.78
C PHE A 628 2.93 -3.18 22.88
N TYR A 629 2.76 -2.68 24.09
CA TYR A 629 2.05 -1.43 24.33
C TYR A 629 2.75 -0.22 23.69
N ASN A 630 4.09 -0.23 23.67
CA ASN A 630 4.97 0.88 23.29
C ASN A 630 5.96 0.53 22.16
N PHE A 631 5.68 -0.29 21.18
CA PHE A 631 6.64 -0.75 20.15
C PHE A 631 7.72 -1.74 20.62
N GLY A 632 7.43 -2.64 21.53
CA GLY A 632 8.40 -3.65 21.95
C GLY A 632 8.60 -4.77 20.93
N ALA A 633 9.83 -5.26 20.87
CA ALA A 633 10.20 -6.49 20.17
C ALA A 633 10.60 -7.55 21.20
N PRO A 634 9.71 -8.48 21.56
CA PRO A 634 9.96 -9.42 22.67
C PRO A 634 11.00 -10.49 22.31
N THR A 635 11.28 -10.69 21.03
CA THR A 635 12.25 -11.69 20.58
C THR A 635 13.26 -11.10 19.61
N ARG A 636 14.52 -11.53 19.77
CA ARG A 636 15.60 -11.25 18.84
C ARG A 636 16.07 -12.58 18.26
N THR A 637 15.97 -12.73 16.95
CA THR A 637 16.45 -13.91 16.24
C THR A 637 17.58 -13.53 15.31
N VAL A 638 18.56 -14.42 15.12
CA VAL A 638 19.66 -14.18 14.17
C VAL A 638 19.07 -14.13 12.77
N ALA A 639 19.35 -13.07 12.02
CA ALA A 639 18.93 -12.96 10.63
C ALA A 639 19.70 -14.00 9.78
N ALA A 640 19.00 -14.80 9.00
CA ALA A 640 19.58 -15.94 8.25
C ALA A 640 20.59 -15.52 7.17
N PHE A 641 20.66 -14.24 6.82
CA PHE A 641 21.44 -13.73 5.68
C PHE A 641 22.60 -12.78 6.06
N THR A 642 22.78 -12.48 7.33
CA THR A 642 23.85 -11.60 7.81
C THR A 642 24.83 -12.43 8.62
N ASN A 643 25.91 -12.86 8.11
CA ASN A 643 27.03 -13.56 8.78
C ASN A 643 26.98 -13.65 10.34
N GLY A 644 25.80 -13.74 10.93
CA GLY A 644 25.55 -13.86 12.37
C GLY A 644 25.65 -12.56 13.18
N LEU A 645 25.81 -11.39 12.55
CA LEU A 645 26.02 -10.12 13.24
C LEU A 645 24.73 -9.27 13.40
N GLU A 646 23.69 -9.48 12.61
CA GLU A 646 22.43 -8.75 12.71
C GLU A 646 21.33 -9.60 13.32
N LEU A 647 20.58 -9.01 14.25
CA LEU A 647 19.46 -9.64 14.92
C LEU A 647 18.16 -9.15 14.30
N ARG A 648 17.34 -10.06 13.79
CA ARG A 648 15.96 -9.74 13.40
C ARG A 648 15.11 -9.50 14.64
N GLN A 649 14.33 -8.43 14.64
CA GLN A 649 13.35 -8.11 15.67
C GLN A 649 11.95 -8.31 15.09
N ASP A 650 11.18 -9.24 15.65
CA ASP A 650 9.77 -9.42 15.31
C ASP A 650 8.95 -8.34 16.05
N ILE A 651 8.77 -7.17 15.42
CA ILE A 651 8.10 -6.00 16.01
C ILE A 651 6.58 -6.18 15.91
N PHE A 652 5.90 -5.96 17.04
CA PHE A 652 4.44 -5.92 17.09
C PHE A 652 3.91 -4.56 16.65
N ARG A 653 3.08 -4.54 15.59
CA ARG A 653 2.53 -3.32 14.96
C ARG A 653 1.02 -3.20 15.04
N GLY A 654 0.32 -4.24 15.47
CA GLY A 654 -1.14 -4.29 15.52
C GLY A 654 -1.77 -3.77 16.82
N GLY A 655 -3.05 -4.04 17.00
CA GLY A 655 -3.77 -3.90 18.27
C GLY A 655 -4.06 -5.27 18.87
N LEU A 656 -3.94 -5.39 20.19
CA LEU A 656 -4.14 -6.65 20.90
C LEU A 656 -5.48 -6.68 21.60
N LEU A 657 -6.27 -7.71 21.31
CA LEU A 657 -7.51 -8.05 22.00
C LEU A 657 -7.40 -9.44 22.61
N VAL A 658 -7.76 -9.55 23.89
CA VAL A 658 -7.88 -10.83 24.61
C VAL A 658 -9.35 -11.13 24.81
N SER A 659 -9.84 -12.23 24.23
CA SER A 659 -11.22 -12.70 24.37
C SER A 659 -11.28 -13.95 25.22
N GLN A 660 -11.95 -13.87 26.35
CA GLN A 660 -12.08 -14.98 27.30
C GLN A 660 -13.39 -14.89 28.11
N ASN A 661 -13.69 -15.93 28.89
CA ASN A 661 -14.92 -15.93 29.68
C ASN A 661 -14.81 -15.05 30.94
N ASN A 662 -13.68 -15.09 31.62
CA ASN A 662 -13.41 -14.35 32.86
C ASN A 662 -12.44 -13.20 32.60
N GLU A 663 -12.42 -12.22 33.51
CA GLU A 663 -11.43 -11.15 33.45
C GLU A 663 -10.03 -11.71 33.72
N ILE A 664 -9.00 -11.03 33.14
CA ILE A 664 -7.60 -11.39 33.38
C ILE A 664 -7.30 -11.26 34.89
N VAL A 665 -7.10 -12.40 35.55
CA VAL A 665 -6.82 -12.50 36.99
C VAL A 665 -5.37 -12.97 37.18
N GLY A 666 -4.71 -12.51 38.24
CA GLY A 666 -3.43 -13.08 38.64
C GLY A 666 -2.19 -12.54 37.96
N THR A 667 -2.26 -11.41 37.27
CA THR A 667 -1.05 -10.68 36.89
C THR A 667 -0.52 -10.00 38.14
N GLU A 668 0.61 -10.46 38.67
CA GLU A 668 1.31 -9.94 39.87
C GLU A 668 1.60 -8.44 39.80
N ASP A 669 1.41 -7.81 38.65
CA ASP A 669 1.80 -6.46 38.36
C ASP A 669 0.63 -5.67 37.74
N GLY A 670 0.05 -4.77 38.51
CA GLY A 670 -0.99 -3.83 38.08
C GLY A 670 -0.58 -3.01 36.82
N ALA A 671 0.71 -2.98 36.51
CA ALA A 671 1.23 -2.31 35.33
C ALA A 671 0.67 -2.89 34.00
N LEU A 672 0.41 -4.20 33.90
CA LEU A 672 -0.22 -4.77 32.73
C LEU A 672 -1.70 -4.42 32.68
N LEU A 673 -2.42 -4.56 33.79
CA LEU A 673 -3.86 -4.29 33.88
C LEU A 673 -4.21 -2.86 33.49
N SER A 674 -3.36 -1.87 33.83
CA SER A 674 -3.56 -0.46 33.45
C SER A 674 -3.48 -0.19 31.95
N ARG A 675 -2.97 -1.15 31.14
CA ARG A 675 -2.88 -1.07 29.68
C ARG A 675 -4.13 -1.57 28.95
N PHE A 676 -5.02 -2.26 29.68
CA PHE A 676 -6.25 -2.81 29.11
C PHE A 676 -7.44 -1.89 29.33
N VAL A 677 -8.23 -1.73 28.28
CA VAL A 677 -9.63 -1.28 28.39
C VAL A 677 -10.50 -2.52 28.39
N SER A 678 -11.41 -2.64 29.36
CA SER A 678 -12.26 -3.82 29.50
C SER A 678 -13.62 -3.59 28.86
N CYS A 679 -14.05 -4.55 28.05
CA CYS A 679 -15.36 -4.61 27.42
C CYS A 679 -16.02 -5.94 27.81
N ARG A 680 -17.27 -5.92 28.25
CA ARG A 680 -17.97 -7.13 28.69
C ARG A 680 -19.25 -7.36 27.89
N CYS A 681 -19.33 -8.49 27.19
CA CYS A 681 -20.53 -8.92 26.52
C CYS A 681 -21.51 -9.51 27.56
N THR A 682 -22.71 -8.93 27.65
CA THR A 682 -23.76 -9.37 28.59
C THR A 682 -24.97 -9.86 27.82
N LYS A 683 -25.87 -10.61 28.49
CA LYS A 683 -27.14 -11.06 27.92
C LYS A 683 -28.30 -10.07 28.12
N GLU A 684 -28.02 -8.86 28.62
CA GLU A 684 -29.04 -7.85 28.91
C GLU A 684 -29.83 -7.40 27.68
N HIS A 685 -29.19 -7.47 26.50
CA HIS A 685 -29.82 -7.11 25.22
C HIS A 685 -30.50 -8.31 24.53
N PHE A 686 -30.62 -9.46 25.16
CA PHE A 686 -31.19 -10.66 24.55
C PHE A 686 -32.71 -10.63 24.62
N THR A 687 -33.31 -10.26 23.49
CA THR A 687 -34.74 -10.37 23.23
C THR A 687 -34.99 -11.26 22.00
N PRO A 688 -36.22 -11.70 21.71
CA PRO A 688 -36.49 -12.42 20.47
C PRO A 688 -36.10 -11.60 19.22
N GLU A 689 -36.30 -10.27 19.23
CA GLU A 689 -35.96 -9.39 18.14
C GLU A 689 -34.44 -9.32 17.94
N THR A 690 -33.66 -9.10 19.00
CA THR A 690 -32.19 -9.01 18.90
C THR A 690 -31.53 -10.32 18.52
N ARG A 691 -32.14 -11.46 18.83
CA ARG A 691 -31.67 -12.78 18.35
C ARG A 691 -31.80 -12.91 16.85
N LEU A 692 -32.95 -12.51 16.28
CA LEU A 692 -33.14 -12.51 14.82
C LEU A 692 -32.15 -11.55 14.11
N LEU A 693 -31.89 -10.39 14.69
CA LEU A 693 -30.87 -9.47 14.17
C LEU A 693 -29.46 -10.06 14.27
N ALA A 694 -29.14 -10.76 15.34
CA ALA A 694 -27.84 -11.42 15.49
C ALA A 694 -27.66 -12.54 14.44
N GLU A 695 -28.70 -13.33 14.18
CA GLU A 695 -28.70 -14.33 13.09
C GLU A 695 -28.51 -13.67 11.71
N LYS A 696 -29.16 -12.51 11.46
CA LYS A 696 -28.94 -11.72 10.25
C LYS A 696 -27.48 -11.25 10.11
N PHE A 697 -26.85 -10.80 11.21
CA PHE A 697 -25.43 -10.43 11.21
C PHE A 697 -24.51 -11.60 10.88
N GLU A 698 -24.83 -12.81 11.32
CA GLU A 698 -24.06 -14.02 10.99
C GLU A 698 -24.15 -14.37 9.50
N GLN A 699 -25.26 -14.06 8.83
CA GLN A 699 -25.49 -14.34 7.41
C GLN A 699 -24.75 -13.40 6.48
N PHE A 700 -24.42 -12.17 6.92
CA PHE A 700 -23.67 -11.25 6.07
C PHE A 700 -22.31 -11.80 5.67
N THR A 701 -21.94 -11.57 4.42
CA THR A 701 -20.64 -11.90 3.85
C THR A 701 -19.63 -10.78 4.08
N ALA A 702 -18.35 -11.08 3.94
CA ALA A 702 -17.30 -10.06 3.94
C ALA A 702 -17.44 -9.09 2.77
N ALA A 703 -18.02 -9.48 1.64
CA ALA A 703 -18.28 -8.59 0.51
C ALA A 703 -19.37 -7.53 0.84
N GLU A 704 -20.38 -7.89 1.61
CA GLU A 704 -21.44 -6.94 2.03
C GLU A 704 -20.96 -5.97 3.10
N LEU A 705 -20.02 -6.37 3.97
CA LEU A 705 -19.56 -5.57 5.10
C LEU A 705 -18.18 -4.95 4.92
N GLY A 706 -17.35 -5.47 4.01
CA GLY A 706 -15.96 -5.02 3.78
C GLY A 706 -15.84 -3.55 3.36
N GLY A 707 -16.93 -2.93 2.93
CA GLY A 707 -17.02 -1.49 2.69
C GLY A 707 -16.59 -0.62 3.86
N TYR A 708 -16.64 -1.14 5.08
CA TYR A 708 -16.15 -0.44 6.27
C TYR A 708 -14.63 -0.16 6.20
N LEU A 709 -13.79 -1.18 5.94
CA LEU A 709 -12.35 -0.98 5.82
C LEU A 709 -12.00 0.03 4.73
N HIS A 710 -12.61 -0.13 3.56
CA HIS A 710 -12.37 0.75 2.42
C HIS A 710 -12.87 2.18 2.67
N ALA A 711 -13.99 2.37 3.39
CA ALA A 711 -14.48 3.68 3.78
C ALA A 711 -13.55 4.39 4.77
N VAL A 712 -12.94 3.65 5.69
CA VAL A 712 -11.95 4.21 6.63
C VAL A 712 -10.66 4.57 5.90
N LEU A 713 -10.08 3.65 5.11
CA LEU A 713 -8.78 3.87 4.48
C LEU A 713 -8.82 4.86 3.32
N SER A 714 -9.93 4.94 2.57
CA SER A 714 -10.10 5.97 1.53
C SER A 714 -10.21 7.40 2.09
N ARG A 715 -10.53 7.53 3.37
CA ARG A 715 -10.64 8.80 4.09
C ARG A 715 -9.66 8.87 5.27
N GLU A 716 -8.56 8.14 5.21
CA GLU A 716 -7.56 8.04 6.28
C GLU A 716 -7.15 9.39 6.88
N PRO A 717 -6.79 10.43 6.10
CA PRO A 717 -6.41 11.73 6.65
C PRO A 717 -7.54 12.40 7.44
N GLU A 718 -8.79 12.29 6.96
CA GLU A 718 -9.96 12.85 7.63
C GLU A 718 -10.24 12.14 8.96
N PHE A 719 -10.16 10.80 8.97
CA PHE A 719 -10.29 10.02 10.20
C PHE A 719 -9.21 10.37 11.23
N TRP A 720 -7.98 10.54 10.78
CA TRP A 720 -6.86 10.87 11.65
C TRP A 720 -7.01 12.27 12.26
N GLU A 721 -7.38 13.27 11.48
CA GLU A 721 -7.62 14.63 11.96
C GLU A 721 -8.80 14.69 12.94
N ALA A 722 -9.93 14.09 12.59
CA ALA A 722 -11.11 14.02 13.45
C ALA A 722 -10.79 13.30 14.76
N TYR A 723 -10.05 12.21 14.74
CA TYR A 723 -9.61 11.51 15.94
C TYR A 723 -8.79 12.42 16.86
N GLN A 724 -7.82 13.15 16.34
CA GLN A 724 -6.99 14.03 17.18
C GLN A 724 -7.85 15.07 17.95
N ALA A 725 -8.83 15.67 17.27
CA ALA A 725 -9.77 16.60 17.89
C ALA A 725 -10.64 15.89 18.94
N ASN A 726 -11.21 14.74 18.59
CA ASN A 726 -12.08 13.94 19.46
C ASN A 726 -11.35 13.36 20.68
N TYR A 727 -10.10 12.94 20.53
CA TYR A 727 -9.27 12.50 21.64
C TYR A 727 -9.01 13.62 22.65
N LYS A 728 -8.68 14.83 22.17
CA LYS A 728 -8.49 16.01 23.04
C LYS A 728 -9.78 16.32 23.80
N ALA A 729 -10.92 16.27 23.13
CA ALA A 729 -12.23 16.46 23.75
C ALA A 729 -12.53 15.39 24.81
N ALA A 730 -12.23 14.11 24.50
CA ALA A 730 -12.42 13.00 25.45
C ALA A 730 -11.51 13.13 26.68
N ARG A 731 -10.24 13.50 26.51
CA ARG A 731 -9.31 13.75 27.61
C ARG A 731 -9.83 14.88 28.53
N ASN A 732 -10.30 15.98 27.98
CA ASN A 732 -10.85 17.10 28.73
C ASN A 732 -12.14 16.72 29.50
N GLU A 733 -12.99 15.90 28.87
CA GLU A 733 -14.20 15.40 29.52
C GLU A 733 -13.87 14.47 30.68
N PHE A 734 -12.98 13.50 30.50
CA PHE A 734 -12.57 12.57 31.54
C PHE A 734 -11.80 13.27 32.65
N ALA A 735 -11.02 14.31 32.36
CA ALA A 735 -10.42 15.16 33.40
C ALA A 735 -11.49 15.89 34.24
N ARG A 736 -12.57 16.40 33.65
CA ARG A 736 -13.69 17.00 34.36
C ARG A 736 -14.44 15.98 35.22
N ARG A 737 -14.73 14.79 34.68
CA ARG A 737 -15.35 13.70 35.46
C ARG A 737 -14.46 13.25 36.62
N ASN A 738 -13.15 13.32 36.46
CA ASN A 738 -12.16 12.97 37.48
C ASN A 738 -11.84 14.14 38.43
N SER A 739 -12.70 15.11 38.57
CA SER A 739 -12.45 16.27 39.45
C SER A 739 -12.19 15.90 40.93
N GLN A 740 -12.74 14.77 41.37
CA GLN A 740 -12.54 14.22 42.74
C GLN A 740 -11.33 13.28 42.83
N GLY A 741 -10.57 13.05 41.75
CA GLY A 741 -9.38 12.18 41.74
C GLY A 741 -9.68 10.70 41.97
N THR A 742 -10.86 10.22 41.53
CA THR A 742 -11.28 8.80 41.68
C THR A 742 -10.39 7.86 40.89
N VAL A 743 -9.90 8.30 39.71
CA VAL A 743 -8.93 7.57 38.90
C VAL A 743 -7.56 8.24 39.03
N LYS A 744 -6.63 7.59 39.70
CA LYS A 744 -5.28 8.14 39.99
C LYS A 744 -4.25 7.77 38.91
N ASP A 745 -4.42 6.65 38.24
CA ASP A 745 -3.50 6.18 37.18
C ASP A 745 -3.81 6.90 35.85
N ASP A 746 -2.92 7.81 35.41
CA ASP A 746 -3.07 8.54 34.11
C ASP A 746 -3.09 7.62 32.91
N ARG A 747 -2.48 6.43 32.99
CA ARG A 747 -2.51 5.45 31.90
C ARG A 747 -3.92 4.88 31.71
N VAL A 748 -4.65 4.64 32.81
CA VAL A 748 -6.05 4.21 32.76
C VAL A 748 -6.88 5.29 32.06
N LEU A 749 -6.76 6.57 32.50
CA LEU A 749 -7.47 7.68 31.85
C LEU A 749 -7.11 7.81 30.37
N LYS A 750 -5.83 7.70 30.04
CA LYS A 750 -5.34 7.80 28.66
C LYS A 750 -5.93 6.70 27.78
N CYS A 751 -5.85 5.44 28.19
CA CYS A 751 -6.36 4.29 27.43
C CYS A 751 -7.87 4.42 27.14
N HIS A 752 -8.67 4.79 28.16
CA HIS A 752 -10.11 4.95 27.98
C HIS A 752 -10.45 6.16 27.10
N ALA A 753 -9.69 7.26 27.21
CA ALA A 753 -9.85 8.43 26.35
C ALA A 753 -9.46 8.16 24.89
N GLN A 754 -8.47 7.28 24.63
CA GLN A 754 -8.12 6.86 23.28
C GLN A 754 -9.32 6.18 22.61
N VAL A 755 -9.96 5.23 23.28
CA VAL A 755 -11.13 4.53 22.75
C VAL A 755 -12.32 5.50 22.59
N ALA A 756 -12.56 6.37 23.58
CA ALA A 756 -13.61 7.39 23.53
C ALA A 756 -13.45 8.34 22.32
N GLY A 757 -12.23 8.74 22.00
CA GLY A 757 -11.92 9.53 20.82
C GLY A 757 -12.31 8.82 19.53
N TRP A 758 -12.00 7.53 19.41
CA TRP A 758 -12.38 6.74 18.24
C TRP A 758 -13.87 6.51 18.13
N ILE A 759 -14.57 6.25 19.23
CA ILE A 759 -16.05 6.13 19.22
C ILE A 759 -16.70 7.38 18.62
N ARG A 760 -16.24 8.58 19.01
CA ARG A 760 -16.76 9.83 18.45
C ARG A 760 -16.43 9.98 16.95
N THR A 761 -15.27 9.49 16.54
CA THR A 761 -14.82 9.57 15.14
C THR A 761 -15.64 8.67 14.21
N LEU A 762 -16.32 7.65 14.73
CA LEU A 762 -17.26 6.83 13.96
C LEU A 762 -18.43 7.62 13.36
N SER A 763 -18.67 8.87 13.80
CA SER A 763 -19.62 9.78 13.15
C SER A 763 -19.33 10.00 11.66
N LEU A 764 -18.08 9.84 11.24
CA LEU A 764 -17.69 9.90 9.83
C LEU A 764 -18.28 8.74 9.01
N LEU A 765 -18.57 7.61 9.63
CA LEU A 765 -19.17 6.44 8.95
C LEU A 765 -20.70 6.44 9.06
N PHE A 766 -21.20 6.71 10.25
CA PHE A 766 -22.61 6.51 10.56
C PHE A 766 -23.43 7.83 10.62
N GLY A 767 -22.76 8.96 10.41
CA GLY A 767 -23.37 10.28 10.50
C GLY A 767 -23.53 10.77 11.95
N ALA A 768 -23.65 12.08 12.13
CA ALA A 768 -23.87 12.73 13.43
C ALA A 768 -25.38 12.84 13.72
N THR A 769 -26.10 11.71 13.73
CA THR A 769 -27.53 11.64 14.04
C THR A 769 -27.78 11.71 15.55
N PRO A 770 -28.99 12.08 16.02
CA PRO A 770 -29.34 12.01 17.43
C PRO A 770 -29.16 10.60 18.02
N GLU A 771 -29.55 9.56 17.28
CA GLU A 771 -29.38 8.16 17.68
C GLU A 771 -27.89 7.81 17.89
N PHE A 772 -27.02 8.25 16.98
CA PHE A 772 -25.58 8.09 17.14
C PHE A 772 -25.06 8.83 18.36
N GLY A 773 -25.49 10.08 18.58
CA GLY A 773 -25.12 10.88 19.73
C GLY A 773 -25.49 10.22 21.07
N ASP A 774 -26.71 9.67 21.19
CA ASP A 774 -27.18 8.95 22.36
C ASP A 774 -26.39 7.66 22.62
N ALA A 775 -26.09 6.90 21.55
CA ALA A 775 -25.27 5.69 21.65
C ALA A 775 -23.83 6.02 22.10
N VAL A 776 -23.23 7.08 21.57
CA VAL A 776 -21.92 7.59 21.98
C VAL A 776 -21.96 8.00 23.46
N GLY A 777 -22.97 8.76 23.88
CA GLY A 777 -23.14 9.16 25.29
C GLY A 777 -23.09 7.97 26.23
N ARG A 778 -23.91 6.93 25.98
CA ARG A 778 -23.93 5.70 26.79
C ARG A 778 -22.60 4.94 26.76
N ALA A 779 -21.93 4.90 25.63
CA ALA A 779 -20.62 4.25 25.52
C ALA A 779 -19.53 4.99 26.30
N LEU A 780 -19.57 6.33 26.35
CA LEU A 780 -18.64 7.14 27.14
C LEU A 780 -18.90 7.01 28.64
N ASP A 781 -20.15 6.92 29.08
CA ASP A 781 -20.52 6.66 30.47
C ASP A 781 -20.00 5.28 30.90
N LEU A 782 -20.20 4.27 30.07
CA LEU A 782 -19.67 2.92 30.29
C LEU A 782 -18.14 2.91 30.39
N LEU A 783 -17.44 3.64 29.52
CA LEU A 783 -15.97 3.75 29.56
C LEU A 783 -15.51 4.41 30.87
N TRP A 784 -16.21 5.44 31.33
CA TRP A 784 -15.90 6.08 32.60
C TRP A 784 -16.08 5.12 33.79
N GLU A 785 -17.20 4.41 33.87
CA GLU A 785 -17.46 3.40 34.89
C GLU A 785 -16.39 2.30 34.89
N ARG A 786 -15.94 1.89 33.71
CA ARG A 786 -14.84 0.90 33.56
C ARG A 786 -13.50 1.46 34.02
N ALA A 787 -13.22 2.72 33.76
CA ALA A 787 -11.99 3.37 34.26
C ALA A 787 -11.96 3.40 35.79
N GLU A 788 -13.08 3.78 36.45
CA GLU A 788 -13.20 3.74 37.90
C GLU A 788 -13.10 2.32 38.49
N ALA A 789 -13.78 1.35 37.87
CA ALA A 789 -13.69 -0.06 38.29
C ALA A 789 -12.24 -0.60 38.13
N LYS A 790 -11.56 -0.25 37.04
CA LYS A 790 -10.15 -0.59 36.81
C LYS A 790 -9.27 0.03 37.89
N GLN A 791 -9.46 1.29 38.25
CA GLN A 791 -8.72 1.94 39.34
C GLN A 791 -8.98 1.29 40.68
N ARG A 792 -10.24 0.97 41.02
CA ARG A 792 -10.54 0.24 42.25
C ARG A 792 -9.80 -1.09 42.30
N ARG A 793 -9.77 -1.84 41.22
CA ARG A 793 -9.04 -3.10 41.11
C ARG A 793 -7.53 -2.93 41.23
N LEU A 794 -6.96 -1.88 40.66
CA LEU A 794 -5.53 -1.55 40.78
C LEU A 794 -5.15 -1.05 42.20
N SER A 795 -6.12 -0.46 42.90
CA SER A 795 -5.93 0.06 44.27
C SER A 795 -6.26 -0.98 45.36
N GLY A 796 -6.91 -2.06 44.98
CA GLY A 796 -7.24 -3.15 45.90
C GLY A 796 -6.04 -3.99 46.31
N GLU A 797 -6.20 -4.77 47.40
CA GLU A 797 -5.23 -5.78 47.80
C GLU A 797 -5.21 -6.90 46.72
N HIS A 798 -4.07 -7.58 46.58
CA HIS A 798 -4.01 -8.73 45.67
C HIS A 798 -4.97 -9.85 46.17
N PRO A 799 -5.76 -10.54 45.32
CA PRO A 799 -6.76 -11.51 45.74
C PRO A 799 -6.22 -12.59 46.71
N MET A 800 -5.00 -13.08 46.47
CA MET A 800 -4.35 -14.02 47.36
C MET A 800 -3.99 -13.42 48.73
N LEU A 801 -3.57 -12.17 48.72
CA LEU A 801 -3.31 -11.45 49.98
C LEU A 801 -4.60 -11.09 50.68
N GLU A 802 -5.65 -10.77 49.96
CA GLU A 802 -6.98 -10.56 50.50
C GLU A 802 -7.51 -11.84 51.16
N THR A 803 -7.39 -13.00 50.48
CA THR A 803 -7.71 -14.29 51.03
C THR A 803 -6.85 -14.59 52.26
N PHE A 804 -5.54 -14.32 52.22
CA PHE A 804 -4.65 -14.55 53.33
C PHE A 804 -5.04 -13.72 54.55
N TRP A 805 -5.28 -12.41 54.38
CA TRP A 805 -5.69 -11.55 55.48
C TRP A 805 -7.09 -11.82 55.97
N SER A 806 -8.04 -12.11 55.09
CA SER A 806 -9.39 -12.52 55.47
C SER A 806 -9.39 -13.78 56.32
N ASN A 807 -8.57 -14.77 55.96
CA ASN A 807 -8.40 -16.01 56.75
C ASN A 807 -7.75 -15.68 58.11
N PHE A 808 -6.72 -14.81 58.13
CA PHE A 808 -6.06 -14.38 59.37
C PHE A 808 -7.05 -13.72 60.33
N ASP A 809 -7.86 -12.82 59.84
CA ASP A 809 -8.87 -12.15 60.64
C ASP A 809 -9.99 -13.11 61.07
N TYR A 810 -10.49 -13.97 60.18
CA TYR A 810 -11.48 -14.95 60.50
C TYR A 810 -11.03 -15.92 61.61
N ILE A 811 -9.83 -16.48 61.53
CA ILE A 811 -9.27 -17.43 62.49
C ILE A 811 -9.12 -16.77 63.85
N ASN A 812 -8.58 -15.53 63.86
CA ASN A 812 -8.45 -14.79 65.13
C ASN A 812 -9.80 -14.44 65.75
N HIS A 813 -10.84 -14.09 64.98
CA HIS A 813 -12.20 -13.81 65.46
C HIS A 813 -12.97 -15.06 65.93
N ALA A 814 -12.86 -16.16 65.19
CA ALA A 814 -13.57 -17.39 65.50
C ALA A 814 -13.19 -17.95 66.85
N ARG A 815 -11.93 -17.92 67.22
CA ARG A 815 -11.46 -18.38 68.55
C ARG A 815 -11.74 -17.43 69.68
N LYS A 816 -11.90 -16.14 69.45
CA LYS A 816 -12.33 -15.19 70.50
C LYS A 816 -13.66 -15.58 71.10
N LYS A 817 -14.55 -16.24 70.34
CA LYS A 817 -15.85 -16.77 70.80
C LYS A 817 -15.77 -18.09 71.57
N GLU A 818 -14.74 -18.93 71.31
CA GLU A 818 -14.68 -20.28 71.89
C GLU A 818 -14.03 -20.35 73.27
N ASN A 819 -13.01 -19.53 73.62
CA ASN A 819 -12.16 -19.77 74.80
C ASN A 819 -11.90 -18.56 75.72
N GLY A 820 -12.44 -17.38 75.52
CA GLY A 820 -12.18 -16.21 76.37
C GLY A 820 -10.67 -15.81 76.52
N GLY A 821 -9.80 -16.39 75.67
CA GLY A 821 -8.36 -16.21 75.68
C GLY A 821 -7.84 -15.13 74.72
N ASP A 822 -6.52 -15.08 74.53
CA ASP A 822 -5.87 -14.15 73.63
C ASP A 822 -6.51 -14.20 72.20
N PRO A 823 -6.99 -13.09 71.68
CA PRO A 823 -7.73 -13.06 70.41
C PRO A 823 -6.84 -13.30 69.18
N GLU A 824 -5.52 -13.26 69.30
CA GLU A 824 -4.61 -13.32 68.16
C GLU A 824 -3.71 -14.55 68.19
N ILE A 825 -4.26 -15.70 67.89
CA ILE A 825 -3.58 -17.02 67.92
C ILE A 825 -2.57 -17.21 66.81
N LEU A 826 -2.65 -16.46 65.75
CA LEU A 826 -1.70 -16.52 64.64
C LEU A 826 -0.59 -15.50 64.74
N ASN A 827 -0.66 -14.55 65.66
CA ASN A 827 0.34 -13.53 65.87
C ASN A 827 1.37 -13.90 66.95
N HIS A 828 2.56 -14.28 66.53
CA HIS A 828 3.66 -14.65 67.45
C HIS A 828 4.41 -13.43 68.03
N SER A 829 4.08 -12.19 67.64
CA SER A 829 4.73 -10.99 68.12
C SER A 829 4.23 -10.59 69.52
N SER A 830 5.11 -10.22 70.42
CA SER A 830 4.79 -9.57 71.68
C SER A 830 4.59 -8.04 71.53
N ASN A 831 4.99 -7.48 70.40
CA ASN A 831 4.81 -6.06 70.07
C ASN A 831 3.43 -5.81 69.48
N PRO A 832 2.55 -5.02 70.14
CA PRO A 832 1.20 -4.77 69.60
C PRO A 832 1.17 -4.07 68.24
N GLY A 833 2.19 -3.32 67.86
CA GLY A 833 2.34 -2.69 66.56
C GLY A 833 2.86 -3.63 65.44
N MET A 834 3.06 -4.93 65.76
CA MET A 834 3.58 -5.91 64.80
C MET A 834 2.74 -7.16 64.75
N ILE A 835 2.62 -7.71 63.56
CA ILE A 835 2.06 -9.03 63.27
C ILE A 835 3.19 -9.93 62.81
N ALA A 836 3.40 -11.05 63.50
CA ALA A 836 4.39 -12.05 63.11
C ALA A 836 3.71 -13.41 62.94
N ILE A 837 3.67 -13.90 61.68
CA ILE A 837 2.93 -15.10 61.28
C ILE A 837 3.91 -16.20 60.89
N GLN A 838 3.79 -17.38 61.56
CA GLN A 838 4.41 -18.61 61.08
C GLN A 838 3.47 -19.26 60.07
N PHE A 839 3.97 -19.50 58.84
CA PHE A 839 3.12 -20.02 57.76
C PHE A 839 2.59 -21.45 58.05
N ALA A 840 3.36 -22.28 58.72
CA ALA A 840 2.92 -23.63 59.13
C ALA A 840 1.68 -23.56 60.05
N ASP A 841 1.68 -22.65 61.02
CA ASP A 841 0.55 -22.45 61.95
C ASP A 841 -0.66 -21.85 61.25
N TYR A 842 -0.44 -20.89 60.35
CA TYR A 842 -1.49 -20.36 59.51
C TYR A 842 -2.13 -21.47 58.69
N THR A 843 -1.33 -22.31 58.00
CA THR A 843 -1.84 -23.46 57.18
C THR A 843 -2.62 -24.48 58.01
N ALA A 844 -2.10 -24.84 59.19
CA ALA A 844 -2.76 -25.79 60.11
C ALA A 844 -4.12 -25.24 60.55
N ASN A 845 -4.23 -23.97 60.87
CA ASN A 845 -5.47 -23.34 61.30
C ASN A 845 -6.45 -23.17 60.14
N CYS A 846 -6.00 -22.77 58.96
CA CYS A 846 -6.87 -22.75 57.76
C CYS A 846 -7.49 -24.09 57.46
N LYS A 847 -6.71 -25.18 57.51
CA LYS A 847 -7.21 -26.55 57.34
C LYS A 847 -8.27 -26.94 58.40
N ARG A 848 -8.05 -26.54 59.65
CA ARG A 848 -9.00 -26.79 60.73
C ARG A 848 -10.35 -26.10 60.50
N PHE A 849 -10.35 -24.93 59.91
CA PHE A 849 -11.56 -24.14 59.60
C PHE A 849 -12.07 -24.35 58.17
N PHE A 850 -11.53 -25.31 57.43
CA PHE A 850 -11.92 -25.61 56.04
C PHE A 850 -11.78 -24.41 55.11
N LEU A 851 -10.75 -23.55 55.35
CA LEU A 851 -10.44 -22.38 54.54
C LEU A 851 -9.42 -22.73 53.46
N GLU A 852 -9.50 -22.05 52.33
CA GLU A 852 -8.53 -22.15 51.25
C GLU A 852 -7.17 -21.57 51.69
N VAL A 853 -6.09 -22.33 51.43
CA VAL A 853 -4.73 -21.92 51.79
C VAL A 853 -3.99 -21.44 50.54
N PRO A 854 -3.71 -20.13 50.39
CA PRO A 854 -2.89 -19.64 49.26
C PRO A 854 -1.47 -20.21 49.34
N PRO A 855 -0.82 -20.56 48.22
CA PRO A 855 0.53 -21.15 48.20
C PRO A 855 1.59 -20.21 48.84
N GLU A 856 2.44 -20.74 49.75
CA GLU A 856 3.49 -19.92 50.43
C GLU A 856 4.48 -19.31 49.45
N GLN A 857 4.83 -20.04 48.38
CA GLN A 857 5.78 -19.54 47.36
C GLN A 857 5.28 -18.29 46.68
N GLU A 858 3.99 -18.22 46.37
CA GLU A 858 3.36 -17.07 45.72
C GLU A 858 3.17 -15.93 46.74
N LEU A 859 2.64 -16.23 47.93
CA LEU A 859 2.51 -15.24 49.01
C LEU A 859 3.83 -14.57 49.36
N ARG A 860 4.95 -15.32 49.34
CA ARG A 860 6.28 -14.77 49.65
C ARG A 860 6.68 -13.67 48.65
N VAL A 861 6.30 -13.77 47.39
CA VAL A 861 6.53 -12.75 46.37
C VAL A 861 5.60 -11.55 46.56
N LEU A 862 4.37 -11.81 47.00
CA LEU A 862 3.34 -10.79 47.16
C LEU A 862 3.41 -10.00 48.44
N PHE A 863 3.92 -10.56 49.55
CA PHE A 863 4.01 -9.90 50.85
C PHE A 863 4.66 -8.50 50.83
N PRO A 864 5.77 -8.25 50.09
CA PRO A 864 6.34 -6.90 49.96
C PRO A 864 5.38 -5.85 49.42
N ASN A 865 4.36 -6.28 48.67
CA ASN A 865 3.36 -5.43 48.03
C ASN A 865 2.03 -5.38 48.80
N SER A 866 1.93 -6.04 49.99
CA SER A 866 0.72 -6.02 50.81
C SER A 866 0.38 -4.61 51.28
N ARG A 867 -0.89 -4.26 51.14
CA ARG A 867 -1.45 -2.94 51.53
C ARG A 867 -2.21 -2.98 52.85
N THR A 868 -2.73 -4.15 53.19
CA THR A 868 -3.47 -4.34 54.43
C THR A 868 -2.56 -4.18 55.63
N TYR A 869 -1.38 -4.81 55.61
CA TYR A 869 -0.33 -4.64 56.59
C TYR A 869 1.02 -4.60 55.89
N LYS A 870 1.85 -3.58 56.26
CA LYS A 870 3.14 -3.34 55.63
C LYS A 870 4.14 -4.45 55.98
N TYR A 871 4.56 -5.24 54.99
CA TYR A 871 5.58 -6.27 55.18
C TYR A 871 6.94 -5.65 55.56
N LEU A 872 7.61 -6.22 56.57
CA LEU A 872 8.95 -5.84 56.97
C LEU A 872 9.99 -6.85 56.50
N GLU A 873 9.93 -8.06 57.03
CA GLU A 873 10.93 -9.12 56.71
C GLU A 873 10.47 -10.50 57.18
N LYS A 874 11.19 -11.56 56.77
CA LYS A 874 11.07 -12.91 57.38
C LYS A 874 12.22 -13.13 58.31
N LYS A 875 11.93 -13.11 59.63
CA LYS A 875 12.95 -13.29 60.67
C LYS A 875 12.54 -14.23 61.80
N PRO A 876 13.52 -14.70 62.65
CA PRO A 876 13.19 -15.35 63.92
C PRO A 876 12.56 -14.36 64.88
N VAL A 877 11.45 -14.71 65.48
CA VAL A 877 10.70 -13.94 66.47
C VAL A 877 10.57 -14.83 67.73
N LYS A 878 10.84 -14.26 68.89
CA LYS A 878 10.54 -14.98 70.17
C LYS A 878 9.04 -15.00 70.35
N SER A 879 8.47 -16.18 70.13
CA SER A 879 7.04 -16.34 70.11
C SER A 879 6.40 -16.13 71.50
N ARG A 880 5.41 -15.28 71.58
CA ARG A 880 4.58 -15.09 72.77
C ARG A 880 3.64 -16.27 73.02
N LEU A 881 3.38 -17.10 71.93
CA LEU A 881 2.47 -18.26 72.03
C LEU A 881 3.18 -19.55 72.41
N GLU A 882 4.47 -19.76 72.08
CA GLU A 882 5.19 -21.02 72.26
C GLU A 882 6.48 -20.92 73.08
N ASN A 883 6.83 -19.76 73.64
CA ASN A 883 8.03 -19.46 74.45
C ASN A 883 9.38 -19.93 73.83
N ARG A 884 9.44 -20.07 72.49
CA ARG A 884 10.64 -20.39 71.67
C ARG A 884 10.81 -19.43 70.53
N SER A 885 11.99 -19.43 69.92
CA SER A 885 12.24 -18.61 68.70
C SER A 885 11.67 -19.34 67.44
N ILE A 886 10.81 -18.65 66.67
CA ILE A 886 10.16 -19.14 65.49
C ILE A 886 10.35 -18.21 64.33
N ARG A 887 10.58 -18.77 63.14
CA ARG A 887 10.76 -17.97 61.92
C ARG A 887 9.40 -17.54 61.33
N CYS A 888 9.14 -16.22 61.41
CA CYS A 888 7.85 -15.63 61.01
C CYS A 888 8.00 -14.62 59.89
N TYR A 889 6.96 -14.42 59.09
CA TYR A 889 6.75 -13.25 58.25
C TYR A 889 6.24 -12.11 59.16
N VAL A 890 6.92 -10.96 59.14
CA VAL A 890 6.67 -9.86 60.06
C VAL A 890 6.09 -8.68 59.29
N PHE A 891 4.99 -8.15 59.78
CA PHE A 891 4.26 -7.01 59.24
C PHE A 891 4.07 -5.92 60.27
N LEU A 892 4.01 -4.66 59.85
CA LEU A 892 3.68 -3.54 60.65
C LEU A 892 2.17 -3.33 60.65
N ARG A 893 1.58 -3.20 61.83
CA ARG A 893 0.20 -2.80 62.05
C ARG A 893 0.19 -1.27 62.15
N GLU A 894 -0.14 -0.58 61.03
CA GLU A 894 -0.37 0.87 61.12
C GLU A 894 -1.63 1.10 61.97
N HIS A 895 -1.51 1.88 63.01
CA HIS A 895 -2.69 2.39 63.70
C HIS A 895 -3.40 3.33 62.73
N SER A 896 -4.65 3.01 62.34
CA SER A 896 -5.56 3.95 61.77
C SER A 896 -5.83 5.05 62.79
N ASP A 897 -5.05 6.11 62.74
CA ASP A 897 -5.46 7.37 63.37
C ASP A 897 -6.60 7.92 62.56
N SER A 898 -7.83 7.77 63.14
CA SER A 898 -9.13 8.44 62.93
C SER A 898 -9.39 9.12 61.62
#